data_2ab91cb89279f6109ee0b533cdb9d442
#
_entry.id   2ab91cb89279f6109ee0b533cdb9d442
#
_cell.length_a   1.000
_cell.length_b   1.000
_cell.length_c   1.000
_cell.angle_alpha   90.00
_cell.angle_beta   90.00
_cell.angle_gamma   90.00
#
_symmetry.space_group_name_H-M   'P 1'
#
loop_
_entity.id
_entity.type
_entity.pdbx_description
1 polymer ?
#
loop_
_entity_poly.entity_id
_entity_poly.type
_entity_poly.pdbx_seq_one_letter_code
_entity_poly.pdbx_strand_id
1 'polypeptide(L)'
;MYKFRNSILYIVLIKSLKLIQTFISETLDDILINNASFEDCVFIFPSQRAGVFAKDTFKNKVVSGFLPEILTIESFIGQISEISKADAIQLLFHFYSIYCEIEEQPDSFDVFSSWAFVILQDFNEIDQYLISPQSIFTYLRDVQRLKKWSVNGEFKETKLIKDHFIFMERLGIYYTKFYKYLINQKIGYQGLMYREATKKAEEYIDKHAHKKFFFIGFNALNKAEESLFELFLENGQSEVYWDIDHAFFDTNHAAGNFIRKYKKEWKYYEKNKIKKISSHFNSKKNIEIIGAAKNISQLKYAGEILTKVSDHKNTALVLGDESLLSVALNSIPENVDAINITMGYPLQNVPTSQLISAIFQLFITQTTLQRITTNEFYHKDVIRFFKNSVIYQFVSPEGQKVLTSIQDVIAKKNISFIDLQTITSYLKPLENTSSEILLSIFKPFISVNDFITRILNLLEQAKNHVSVLEKEYLYRFYNAFTQLLNLNASKNYFQNIKTIYQFYRQIITNEKLSFQGEPLNGLQLMGMLETRVLDFENVIITSVNENIIPSSSSQNSFIPFDIKVEFGLPTYKEKDAIYSYHFFRLLQRAKNIFILYNTENDTYGSGEKSRFISQLELIKPDLISKQIAPRVVTEKKEQPEVIKNKQVLDRLKELASDGLSHSSLTNYLYNPIAFYKQKILQISELDLVEETIAANTMGTVIHDTLDELYKPYINKFLTTDHLDQMIKDYQSLVTKYFIKYFKNGDVTKGKNRLVFEVSNRFVKRFLSMEKKVLQKGHSIKILGAEL
;
A
#
# COMPACT_ATOMS: atom_id res chain seq x y z
N MET A 1 26.46 -15.98 -55.39
CA MET A 1 26.58 -15.58 -53.96
C MET A 1 26.68 -14.07 -53.68
N TYR A 2 27.40 -13.29 -54.47
CA TYR A 2 27.53 -11.82 -54.27
C TYR A 2 26.20 -11.01 -54.47
N LYS A 3 25.32 -11.44 -55.41
CA LYS A 3 24.05 -10.75 -55.62
C LYS A 3 23.01 -11.00 -54.52
N PHE A 4 23.08 -12.15 -53.84
CA PHE A 4 22.18 -12.47 -52.71
C PHE A 4 22.53 -11.66 -51.44
N ARG A 5 23.83 -11.38 -51.18
CA ARG A 5 24.25 -10.58 -50.04
C ARG A 5 23.79 -9.12 -50.14
N ASN A 6 23.82 -8.52 -51.34
CA ASN A 6 23.37 -7.15 -51.53
C ASN A 6 21.85 -7.01 -51.46
N SER A 7 21.06 -8.02 -51.84
CA SER A 7 19.61 -8.01 -51.73
C SER A 7 19.13 -8.12 -50.30
N ILE A 8 19.82 -8.92 -49.46
CA ILE A 8 19.53 -9.04 -48.02
C ILE A 8 19.90 -7.77 -47.28
N LEU A 9 21.03 -7.13 -47.61
CA LEU A 9 21.41 -5.82 -47.06
C LEU A 9 20.41 -4.72 -47.43
N TYR A 10 19.87 -4.74 -48.66
CA TYR A 10 18.86 -3.76 -49.10
C TYR A 10 17.49 -3.97 -48.47
N ILE A 11 17.09 -5.21 -48.22
CA ILE A 11 15.83 -5.52 -47.54
C ILE A 11 15.93 -5.18 -46.03
N VAL A 12 17.07 -5.38 -45.40
CA VAL A 12 17.36 -4.96 -44.01
C VAL A 12 17.37 -3.43 -43.90
N LEU A 13 17.96 -2.71 -44.90
CA LEU A 13 17.95 -1.25 -44.88
C LEU A 13 16.55 -0.64 -45.11
N ILE A 14 15.70 -1.23 -45.98
CA ILE A 14 14.34 -0.72 -46.23
C ILE A 14 13.38 -0.98 -45.07
N LYS A 15 13.53 -2.09 -44.32
CA LYS A 15 12.76 -2.35 -43.10
C LYS A 15 13.24 -1.50 -41.92
N SER A 16 14.51 -1.09 -41.86
CA SER A 16 15.06 -0.27 -40.76
C SER A 16 14.65 1.21 -40.83
N LEU A 17 14.13 1.69 -41.95
CA LEU A 17 13.76 3.10 -42.13
C LEU A 17 12.40 3.51 -41.48
N LYS A 18 11.68 2.57 -40.87
CA LYS A 18 10.37 2.84 -40.19
C LYS A 18 10.27 2.44 -38.72
N LEU A 19 11.27 1.78 -38.15
CA LEU A 19 11.27 1.39 -36.75
C LEU A 19 12.23 2.26 -35.94
N ILE A 20 11.83 2.63 -34.72
CA ILE A 20 12.72 3.29 -33.77
C ILE A 20 13.93 2.38 -33.56
N GLN A 21 15.15 2.95 -33.65
CA GLN A 21 16.34 2.22 -33.26
C GLN A 21 16.38 2.08 -31.75
N THR A 22 15.92 0.93 -31.23
CA THR A 22 15.96 0.62 -29.81
C THR A 22 17.32 0.07 -29.43
N PHE A 23 17.72 0.19 -28.16
CA PHE A 23 18.96 -0.40 -27.64
C PHE A 23 19.06 -1.90 -27.95
N ILE A 24 17.97 -2.62 -27.74
CA ILE A 24 17.89 -4.06 -28.05
C ILE A 24 18.18 -4.29 -29.55
N SER A 25 17.55 -3.49 -30.42
CA SER A 25 17.74 -3.62 -31.87
C SER A 25 19.18 -3.34 -32.29
N GLU A 26 19.82 -2.28 -31.78
CA GLU A 26 21.20 -1.92 -32.05
C GLU A 26 22.19 -2.97 -31.54
N THR A 27 21.92 -3.51 -30.33
CA THR A 27 22.75 -4.57 -29.74
C THR A 27 22.67 -5.86 -30.55
N LEU A 28 21.44 -6.25 -30.95
CA LEU A 28 21.26 -7.43 -31.77
C LEU A 28 21.90 -7.29 -33.15
N ASP A 29 21.86 -6.14 -33.77
CA ASP A 29 22.56 -5.89 -35.05
C ASP A 29 24.07 -6.11 -34.93
N ASP A 30 24.68 -5.66 -33.83
CA ASP A 30 26.10 -5.84 -33.57
C ASP A 30 26.47 -7.32 -33.33
N ILE A 31 25.65 -8.00 -32.56
CA ILE A 31 25.86 -9.42 -32.27
C ILE A 31 25.66 -10.27 -33.53
N LEU A 32 24.67 -9.94 -34.38
CA LEU A 32 24.39 -10.61 -35.65
C LEU A 32 25.54 -10.49 -36.65
N ILE A 33 26.23 -9.35 -36.66
CA ILE A 33 27.39 -9.13 -37.55
C ILE A 33 28.57 -10.05 -37.18
N ASN A 34 28.74 -10.31 -35.88
CA ASN A 34 29.89 -11.02 -35.34
C ASN A 34 29.67 -12.50 -35.07
N ASN A 35 28.45 -13.02 -35.19
CA ASN A 35 28.09 -14.41 -34.89
C ASN A 35 27.25 -15.01 -36.03
N ALA A 36 27.71 -16.16 -36.54
CA ALA A 36 27.04 -16.85 -37.64
C ALA A 36 25.83 -17.71 -37.18
N SER A 37 25.83 -18.15 -35.93
CA SER A 37 24.77 -18.94 -35.30
C SER A 37 24.53 -18.47 -33.88
N PHE A 38 23.31 -18.68 -33.36
CA PHE A 38 22.90 -18.35 -31.97
C PHE A 38 22.66 -19.59 -31.11
N GLU A 39 22.89 -20.79 -31.65
CA GLU A 39 22.60 -22.06 -30.96
C GLU A 39 23.37 -22.17 -29.63
N ASP A 40 24.61 -21.71 -29.61
CA ASP A 40 25.48 -21.70 -28.42
C ASP A 40 25.54 -20.34 -27.73
N CYS A 41 24.58 -19.45 -28.00
CA CYS A 41 24.53 -18.14 -27.36
C CYS A 41 23.53 -18.09 -26.21
N VAL A 42 23.96 -17.50 -25.08
CA VAL A 42 23.11 -17.22 -23.92
C VAL A 42 23.01 -15.72 -23.71
N PHE A 43 21.79 -15.20 -23.75
CA PHE A 43 21.51 -13.78 -23.56
C PHE A 43 20.94 -13.54 -22.19
N ILE A 44 21.60 -12.71 -21.39
CA ILE A 44 21.25 -12.44 -20.01
C ILE A 44 20.76 -11.00 -19.90
N PHE A 45 19.54 -10.84 -19.43
CA PHE A 45 18.87 -9.55 -19.25
C PHE A 45 18.55 -9.26 -17.77
N PRO A 46 18.42 -7.98 -17.38
CA PRO A 46 18.05 -7.61 -16.00
C PRO A 46 16.58 -7.91 -15.68
N SER A 47 15.71 -8.17 -16.66
CA SER A 47 14.29 -8.44 -16.45
C SER A 47 13.74 -9.41 -17.50
N GLN A 48 12.66 -10.15 -17.13
CA GLN A 48 11.92 -11.00 -18.07
C GLN A 48 11.37 -10.22 -19.26
N ARG A 49 10.91 -9.00 -19.02
CA ARG A 49 10.31 -8.15 -20.04
C ARG A 49 11.31 -7.80 -21.14
N ALA A 50 12.52 -7.39 -20.77
CA ALA A 50 13.58 -7.15 -21.74
C ALA A 50 13.83 -8.37 -22.64
N GLY A 51 13.78 -9.58 -22.06
CA GLY A 51 13.85 -10.84 -22.80
C GLY A 51 12.69 -11.04 -23.79
N VAL A 52 11.45 -10.65 -23.43
CA VAL A 52 10.29 -10.72 -24.34
C VAL A 52 10.46 -9.77 -25.52
N PHE A 53 10.86 -8.51 -25.28
CA PHE A 53 11.14 -7.54 -26.33
C PHE A 53 12.32 -7.96 -27.22
N ALA A 54 13.33 -8.60 -26.64
CA ALA A 54 14.44 -9.16 -27.40
C ALA A 54 13.96 -10.29 -28.33
N LYS A 55 13.12 -11.21 -27.85
CA LYS A 55 12.54 -12.28 -28.69
C LYS A 55 11.74 -11.72 -29.87
N ASP A 56 10.94 -10.68 -29.65
CA ASP A 56 10.19 -10.02 -30.72
C ASP A 56 11.10 -9.34 -31.73
N THR A 57 12.15 -8.67 -31.25
CA THR A 57 13.14 -8.03 -32.11
C THR A 57 13.89 -9.08 -32.96
N PHE A 58 14.24 -10.24 -32.38
CA PHE A 58 14.80 -11.37 -33.10
C PHE A 58 13.87 -11.88 -34.21
N LYS A 59 12.60 -12.10 -33.90
CA LYS A 59 11.60 -12.54 -34.87
C LYS A 59 11.51 -11.63 -36.10
N ASN A 60 11.75 -10.34 -35.91
CA ASN A 60 11.72 -9.35 -36.99
C ASN A 60 13.03 -9.28 -37.78
N LYS A 61 14.14 -9.77 -37.22
CA LYS A 61 15.49 -9.67 -37.83
C LYS A 61 15.99 -10.99 -38.42
N VAL A 62 15.60 -12.11 -37.85
CA VAL A 62 16.10 -13.44 -38.26
C VAL A 62 14.96 -14.19 -38.98
N VAL A 63 15.26 -14.57 -40.25
CA VAL A 63 14.27 -15.23 -41.11
C VAL A 63 14.07 -16.70 -40.75
N SER A 64 15.13 -17.40 -40.35
CA SER A 64 15.09 -18.79 -39.88
C SER A 64 16.32 -19.11 -39.03
N GLY A 65 16.14 -19.95 -38.00
CA GLY A 65 17.23 -20.38 -37.11
C GLY A 65 16.71 -20.66 -35.69
N PHE A 66 17.60 -21.21 -34.86
CA PHE A 66 17.32 -21.36 -33.44
C PHE A 66 17.51 -20.02 -32.72
N LEU A 67 16.61 -19.73 -31.78
CA LEU A 67 16.76 -18.59 -30.88
C LEU A 67 17.85 -18.91 -29.84
N PRO A 68 18.62 -17.88 -29.39
CA PRO A 68 19.52 -18.06 -28.26
C PRO A 68 18.75 -18.40 -26.98
N GLU A 69 19.44 -18.99 -26.04
CA GLU A 69 18.88 -19.13 -24.68
C GLU A 69 18.76 -17.72 -24.05
N ILE A 70 17.56 -17.33 -23.66
CA ILE A 70 17.30 -15.99 -23.06
C ILE A 70 16.94 -16.15 -21.59
N LEU A 71 17.79 -15.65 -20.72
CA LEU A 71 17.68 -15.74 -19.27
C LEU A 71 17.56 -14.36 -18.61
N THR A 72 16.94 -14.33 -17.45
CA THR A 72 17.13 -13.22 -16.51
C THR A 72 18.38 -13.47 -15.67
N ILE A 73 18.97 -12.39 -15.12
CA ILE A 73 20.11 -12.52 -14.20
C ILE A 73 19.77 -13.43 -13.02
N GLU A 74 18.57 -13.34 -12.49
CA GLU A 74 18.10 -14.17 -11.37
C GLU A 74 18.05 -15.67 -11.73
N SER A 75 17.54 -16.01 -12.91
CA SER A 75 17.52 -17.37 -13.43
C SER A 75 18.92 -17.90 -13.69
N PHE A 76 19.80 -17.06 -14.25
CA PHE A 76 21.19 -17.38 -14.51
C PHE A 76 21.97 -17.67 -13.21
N ILE A 77 21.82 -16.82 -12.20
CA ILE A 77 22.38 -17.06 -10.85
C ILE A 77 21.84 -18.34 -10.22
N GLY A 78 20.55 -18.63 -10.40
CA GLY A 78 19.93 -19.86 -9.93
C GLY A 78 20.57 -21.11 -10.54
N GLN A 79 20.87 -21.08 -11.85
CA GLN A 79 21.57 -22.16 -12.54
C GLN A 79 23.00 -22.35 -12.03
N ILE A 80 23.77 -21.29 -11.82
CA ILE A 80 25.16 -21.38 -11.33
C ILE A 80 25.17 -21.84 -9.87
N SER A 81 24.36 -21.26 -9.00
CA SER A 81 24.37 -21.57 -7.57
C SER A 81 23.77 -22.93 -7.24
N GLU A 82 22.86 -23.45 -8.08
CA GLU A 82 22.03 -24.63 -7.84
C GLU A 82 21.13 -24.51 -6.58
N ILE A 83 20.77 -23.28 -6.23
CA ILE A 83 19.93 -22.94 -5.07
C ILE A 83 18.62 -22.35 -5.56
N SER A 84 17.51 -22.83 -5.00
CA SER A 84 16.18 -22.27 -5.27
C SER A 84 15.88 -21.09 -4.35
N LYS A 85 15.29 -20.04 -4.92
CA LYS A 85 14.87 -18.88 -4.13
C LYS A 85 13.69 -19.26 -3.24
N ALA A 86 13.84 -19.06 -1.93
CA ALA A 86 12.75 -19.20 -0.95
C ALA A 86 12.03 -17.85 -0.76
N ASP A 87 10.73 -17.90 -0.45
CA ASP A 87 9.98 -16.69 -0.10
C ASP A 87 10.37 -16.17 1.30
N ALA A 88 10.11 -14.89 1.53
CA ALA A 88 10.50 -14.22 2.78
C ALA A 88 9.85 -14.82 4.03
N ILE A 89 8.67 -15.40 3.89
CA ILE A 89 7.94 -16.01 5.01
C ILE A 89 8.56 -17.37 5.35
N GLN A 90 8.83 -18.20 4.33
CA GLN A 90 9.54 -19.46 4.54
C GLN A 90 10.90 -19.21 5.20
N LEU A 91 11.66 -18.23 4.73
CA LEU A 91 12.94 -17.84 5.33
C LEU A 91 12.80 -17.45 6.80
N LEU A 92 11.76 -16.68 7.14
CA LEU A 92 11.51 -16.26 8.52
C LEU A 92 11.23 -17.46 9.45
N PHE A 93 10.42 -18.42 9.01
CA PHE A 93 10.13 -19.62 9.80
C PHE A 93 11.36 -20.51 9.96
N HIS A 94 12.15 -20.68 8.92
CA HIS A 94 13.43 -21.39 9.02
C HIS A 94 14.40 -20.67 9.97
N PHE A 95 14.46 -19.36 9.90
CA PHE A 95 15.29 -18.56 10.79
C PHE A 95 14.82 -18.67 12.25
N TYR A 96 13.51 -18.64 12.51
CA TYR A 96 12.97 -18.84 13.85
C TYR A 96 13.30 -20.23 14.41
N SER A 97 13.25 -21.27 13.61
CA SER A 97 13.66 -22.62 14.04
C SER A 97 15.12 -22.64 14.49
N ILE A 98 16.01 -22.01 13.73
CA ILE A 98 17.43 -21.88 14.07
C ILE A 98 17.64 -21.00 15.31
N TYR A 99 16.89 -19.92 15.43
CA TYR A 99 16.90 -19.04 16.60
C TYR A 99 16.53 -19.82 17.88
N CYS A 100 15.45 -20.61 17.86
CA CYS A 100 15.03 -21.45 18.98
C CYS A 100 16.04 -22.56 19.33
N GLU A 101 16.88 -22.99 18.39
CA GLU A 101 17.97 -23.95 18.65
C GLU A 101 19.21 -23.32 19.32
N ILE A 102 19.35 -21.98 19.16
CA ILE A 102 20.52 -21.25 19.67
C ILE A 102 20.22 -20.65 21.04
N GLU A 103 19.01 -20.15 21.23
CA GLU A 103 18.62 -19.44 22.45
C GLU A 103 18.08 -20.43 23.52
N GLU A 104 18.58 -20.29 24.76
CA GLU A 104 18.07 -21.06 25.91
C GLU A 104 16.65 -20.63 26.29
N GLN A 105 16.33 -19.34 26.12
CA GLN A 105 15.01 -18.76 26.35
C GLN A 105 14.60 -17.93 25.10
N PRO A 106 14.13 -18.59 24.04
CA PRO A 106 13.77 -17.88 22.82
C PRO A 106 12.55 -16.99 23.03
N ASP A 107 12.61 -15.80 22.45
CA ASP A 107 11.44 -14.94 22.36
C ASP A 107 10.28 -15.64 21.66
N SER A 108 9.06 -15.22 21.99
CA SER A 108 7.90 -15.64 21.21
C SER A 108 8.05 -15.24 19.74
N PHE A 109 7.39 -15.98 18.86
CA PHE A 109 7.46 -15.71 17.42
C PHE A 109 7.06 -14.28 17.07
N ASP A 110 6.17 -13.66 17.84
CA ASP A 110 5.72 -12.27 17.68
C ASP A 110 6.87 -11.28 17.89
N VAL A 111 7.62 -11.44 18.97
CA VAL A 111 8.76 -10.57 19.28
C VAL A 111 9.85 -10.78 18.25
N PHE A 112 10.20 -12.04 17.97
CA PHE A 112 11.22 -12.41 16.99
C PHE A 112 10.92 -11.80 15.61
N SER A 113 9.71 -11.97 15.10
CA SER A 113 9.35 -11.52 13.76
C SER A 113 9.40 -10.00 13.59
N SER A 114 9.25 -9.24 14.68
CA SER A 114 9.29 -7.77 14.63
C SER A 114 10.65 -7.22 14.18
N TRP A 115 11.72 -7.95 14.40
CA TRP A 115 13.08 -7.55 14.04
C TRP A 115 13.74 -8.48 13.00
N ALA A 116 13.35 -9.72 12.91
CA ALA A 116 14.01 -10.74 12.09
C ALA A 116 13.96 -10.44 10.58
N PHE A 117 12.90 -9.82 10.08
CA PHE A 117 12.83 -9.38 8.67
C PHE A 117 13.93 -8.37 8.30
N VAL A 118 14.23 -7.44 9.20
CA VAL A 118 15.30 -6.46 8.99
C VAL A 118 16.66 -7.16 8.94
N ILE A 119 16.89 -8.15 9.81
CA ILE A 119 18.13 -8.93 9.82
C ILE A 119 18.26 -9.79 8.57
N LEU A 120 17.19 -10.44 8.11
CA LEU A 120 17.22 -11.18 6.86
C LEU A 120 17.59 -10.29 5.67
N GLN A 121 17.16 -9.04 5.69
CA GLN A 121 17.55 -8.06 4.68
C GLN A 121 19.02 -7.67 4.80
N ASP A 122 19.53 -7.47 6.02
CA ASP A 122 20.96 -7.20 6.26
C ASP A 122 21.84 -8.39 5.84
N PHE A 123 21.44 -9.62 6.13
CA PHE A 123 22.12 -10.82 5.65
C PHE A 123 22.14 -10.88 4.12
N ASN A 124 21.02 -10.54 3.49
CA ASN A 124 20.95 -10.48 2.03
C ASN A 124 21.90 -9.43 1.44
N GLU A 125 22.01 -8.24 2.03
CA GLU A 125 22.96 -7.20 1.60
C GLU A 125 24.42 -7.65 1.80
N ILE A 126 24.77 -8.23 2.96
CA ILE A 126 26.10 -8.75 3.26
C ILE A 126 26.55 -9.76 2.19
N ASP A 127 25.65 -10.65 1.78
CA ASP A 127 25.94 -11.68 0.80
C ASP A 127 26.03 -11.15 -0.63
N GLN A 128 25.12 -10.24 -1.03
CA GLN A 128 25.18 -9.57 -2.34
C GLN A 128 26.47 -8.78 -2.56
N TYR A 129 27.01 -8.19 -1.47
CA TYR A 129 28.23 -7.41 -1.53
C TYR A 129 29.49 -8.21 -1.17
N LEU A 130 29.37 -9.54 -1.03
CA LEU A 130 30.46 -10.48 -0.73
C LEU A 130 31.28 -10.11 0.52
N ILE A 131 30.69 -9.39 1.46
CA ILE A 131 31.36 -8.99 2.69
C ILE A 131 31.63 -10.23 3.55
N SER A 132 32.79 -10.25 4.18
CA SER A 132 33.11 -11.27 5.17
C SER A 132 32.17 -11.13 6.40
N PRO A 133 31.29 -12.12 6.66
CA PRO A 133 30.38 -12.04 7.81
C PRO A 133 31.15 -11.92 9.13
N GLN A 134 32.27 -12.64 9.25
CA GLN A 134 33.11 -12.57 10.43
C GLN A 134 33.67 -11.16 10.67
N SER A 135 34.09 -10.49 9.60
CA SER A 135 34.67 -9.14 9.71
C SER A 135 33.60 -8.12 10.12
N ILE A 136 32.45 -8.11 9.45
CA ILE A 136 31.39 -7.11 9.73
C ILE A 136 30.78 -7.32 11.13
N PHE A 137 30.49 -8.56 11.55
CA PHE A 137 29.91 -8.82 12.87
C PHE A 137 30.92 -8.56 14.00
N THR A 138 32.22 -8.79 13.78
CA THR A 138 33.27 -8.40 14.72
C THR A 138 33.36 -6.87 14.84
N TYR A 139 33.28 -6.16 13.71
CA TYR A 139 33.33 -4.70 13.71
C TYR A 139 32.08 -4.06 14.34
N LEU A 140 30.89 -4.64 14.15
CA LEU A 140 29.66 -4.23 14.82
C LEU A 140 29.76 -4.34 16.35
N ARG A 141 30.56 -5.28 16.85
CA ARG A 141 30.82 -5.52 18.27
C ARG A 141 31.90 -4.61 18.87
N ASP A 142 32.67 -3.87 18.08
CA ASP A 142 33.80 -3.08 18.58
C ASP A 142 33.36 -1.90 19.43
N VAL A 143 33.62 -1.99 20.76
CA VAL A 143 33.36 -0.96 21.76
C VAL A 143 34.14 0.34 21.49
N GLN A 144 35.35 0.23 20.89
CA GLN A 144 36.18 1.39 20.57
C GLN A 144 35.47 2.37 19.62
N ARG A 145 34.66 1.84 18.72
CA ARG A 145 33.87 2.65 17.80
C ARG A 145 32.85 3.51 18.51
N LEU A 146 32.12 2.96 19.51
CA LEU A 146 31.14 3.72 20.28
C LEU A 146 31.78 4.81 21.15
N LYS A 147 33.03 4.63 21.59
CA LYS A 147 33.77 5.69 22.28
C LYS A 147 34.00 6.91 21.39
N LYS A 148 34.14 6.74 20.06
CA LYS A 148 34.27 7.86 19.11
C LYS A 148 32.98 8.71 19.00
N TRP A 149 31.84 8.18 19.42
CA TRP A 149 30.54 8.87 19.37
C TRP A 149 30.20 9.58 20.67
N SER A 150 30.97 9.36 21.75
CA SER A 150 30.75 10.07 23.02
C SER A 150 31.40 11.46 22.96
N VAL A 151 30.64 12.50 23.33
CA VAL A 151 31.06 13.91 23.27
C VAL A 151 32.28 14.16 24.13
N ASN A 152 32.49 13.37 25.20
CA ASN A 152 33.60 13.58 26.20
C ASN A 152 34.56 12.38 26.28
N GLY A 153 34.50 11.39 25.36
CA GLY A 153 35.37 10.20 25.45
C GLY A 153 35.05 9.25 26.61
N GLU A 154 34.14 9.59 27.51
CA GLU A 154 33.68 8.75 28.62
C GLU A 154 32.45 7.92 28.17
N PHE A 155 32.61 6.60 28.12
CA PHE A 155 31.54 5.70 27.78
C PHE A 155 31.03 4.99 29.04
N LYS A 156 29.83 5.35 29.49
CA LYS A 156 29.17 4.61 30.58
C LYS A 156 28.38 3.44 29.99
N GLU A 157 28.82 2.24 30.31
CA GLU A 157 28.19 0.99 29.91
C GLU A 157 26.86 0.81 30.68
N THR A 158 25.75 1.17 30.00
CA THR A 158 24.40 0.94 30.53
C THR A 158 23.95 -0.50 30.21
N LYS A 159 22.95 -1.02 30.93
CA LYS A 159 22.36 -2.34 30.65
C LYS A 159 21.93 -2.45 29.18
N LEU A 160 21.27 -1.42 28.64
CA LEU A 160 20.82 -1.37 27.24
C LEU A 160 21.97 -1.57 26.24
N ILE A 161 23.11 -0.97 26.52
CA ILE A 161 24.30 -1.08 25.68
C ILE A 161 24.91 -2.49 25.76
N LYS A 162 24.92 -3.10 26.95
CA LYS A 162 25.36 -4.49 27.11
C LYS A 162 24.46 -5.44 26.34
N ASP A 163 23.15 -5.27 26.45
CA ASP A 163 22.18 -6.11 25.76
C ASP A 163 22.33 -5.96 24.24
N HIS A 164 22.59 -4.72 23.75
CA HIS A 164 22.88 -4.46 22.33
C HIS A 164 24.14 -5.19 21.84
N PHE A 165 25.22 -5.18 22.60
CA PHE A 165 26.45 -5.91 22.23
C PHE A 165 26.25 -7.41 22.20
N ILE A 166 25.55 -7.98 23.17
CA ILE A 166 25.20 -9.41 23.20
C ILE A 166 24.39 -9.76 21.95
N PHE A 167 23.40 -8.93 21.59
CA PHE A 167 22.61 -9.12 20.38
C PHE A 167 23.47 -9.10 19.10
N MET A 168 24.37 -8.12 18.97
CA MET A 168 25.28 -8.03 17.82
C MET A 168 26.25 -9.20 17.71
N GLU A 169 26.72 -9.74 18.83
CA GLU A 169 27.55 -10.95 18.86
C GLU A 169 26.77 -12.17 18.37
N ARG A 170 25.51 -12.29 18.79
CA ARG A 170 24.64 -13.39 18.40
C ARG A 170 24.27 -13.38 16.92
N LEU A 171 24.21 -12.20 16.30
CA LEU A 171 23.93 -12.07 14.86
C LEU A 171 24.92 -12.90 14.00
N GLY A 172 26.20 -12.90 14.35
CA GLY A 172 27.20 -13.70 13.64
C GLY A 172 26.96 -15.22 13.78
N ILE A 173 26.50 -15.66 14.95
CA ILE A 173 26.14 -17.06 15.21
C ILE A 173 24.87 -17.42 14.42
N TYR A 174 23.84 -16.56 14.47
CA TYR A 174 22.59 -16.74 13.70
C TYR A 174 22.87 -16.86 12.22
N TYR A 175 23.64 -15.91 11.66
CA TYR A 175 24.03 -15.94 10.26
C TYR A 175 24.72 -17.26 9.90
N THR A 176 25.74 -17.68 10.66
CA THR A 176 26.54 -18.85 10.33
C THR A 176 25.74 -20.14 10.35
N LYS A 177 24.88 -20.33 11.38
CA LYS A 177 24.02 -21.51 11.46
C LYS A 177 22.92 -21.48 10.39
N PHE A 178 22.30 -20.34 10.17
CA PHE A 178 21.24 -20.18 9.19
C PHE A 178 21.75 -20.39 7.75
N TYR A 179 22.91 -19.82 7.42
CA TYR A 179 23.58 -20.03 6.16
C TYR A 179 23.84 -21.52 5.88
N LYS A 180 24.45 -22.26 6.84
CA LYS A 180 24.70 -23.71 6.72
C LYS A 180 23.39 -24.49 6.52
N TYR A 181 22.35 -24.13 7.25
CA TYR A 181 21.05 -24.77 7.12
C TYR A 181 20.47 -24.58 5.73
N LEU A 182 20.46 -23.35 5.20
CA LEU A 182 19.90 -23.03 3.88
C LEU A 182 20.66 -23.74 2.76
N ILE A 183 21.99 -23.80 2.82
CA ILE A 183 22.82 -24.54 1.85
C ILE A 183 22.45 -26.03 1.83
N ASN A 184 22.30 -26.65 3.00
CA ASN A 184 21.92 -28.06 3.10
C ASN A 184 20.53 -28.34 2.51
N GLN A 185 19.61 -27.37 2.62
CA GLN A 185 18.27 -27.48 2.05
C GLN A 185 18.20 -27.09 0.56
N LYS A 186 19.28 -26.58 -0.04
CA LYS A 186 19.34 -26.01 -1.40
C LYS A 186 18.30 -24.91 -1.66
N ILE A 187 18.00 -24.13 -0.65
CA ILE A 187 17.12 -22.96 -0.71
C ILE A 187 17.85 -21.74 -0.16
N GLY A 188 17.41 -20.54 -0.54
CA GLY A 188 18.04 -19.33 0.01
C GLY A 188 17.37 -18.02 -0.39
N TYR A 189 17.83 -16.96 0.24
CA TYR A 189 17.55 -15.60 -0.21
C TYR A 189 18.50 -15.20 -1.34
N GLN A 190 18.16 -14.14 -2.03
CA GLN A 190 18.87 -13.71 -3.25
C GLN A 190 20.39 -13.54 -3.03
N GLY A 191 20.82 -12.86 -1.97
CA GLY A 191 22.23 -12.63 -1.67
C GLY A 191 23.01 -13.92 -1.46
N LEU A 192 22.45 -14.90 -0.76
CA LEU A 192 23.04 -16.24 -0.58
C LEU A 192 23.25 -16.94 -1.93
N MET A 193 22.24 -16.87 -2.83
CA MET A 193 22.37 -17.41 -4.19
C MET A 193 23.52 -16.74 -4.96
N TYR A 194 23.64 -15.42 -4.87
CA TYR A 194 24.71 -14.66 -5.51
C TYR A 194 26.09 -15.02 -4.97
N ARG A 195 26.24 -15.09 -3.64
CA ARG A 195 27.50 -15.52 -3.00
C ARG A 195 27.93 -16.94 -3.42
N GLU A 196 26.98 -17.88 -3.46
CA GLU A 196 27.28 -19.24 -3.89
C GLU A 196 27.57 -19.33 -5.40
N ALA A 197 26.89 -18.53 -6.21
CA ALA A 197 27.17 -18.45 -7.63
C ALA A 197 28.60 -17.97 -7.91
N THR A 198 29.11 -16.98 -7.15
CA THR A 198 30.52 -16.53 -7.33
C THR A 198 31.54 -17.63 -7.01
N LYS A 199 31.23 -18.52 -6.05
CA LYS A 199 32.11 -19.63 -5.70
C LYS A 199 32.15 -20.74 -6.76
N LYS A 200 31.03 -20.94 -7.48
CA LYS A 200 30.86 -22.00 -8.48
C LYS A 200 31.07 -21.50 -9.94
N ALA A 201 31.36 -20.21 -10.12
CA ALA A 201 31.39 -19.60 -11.43
C ALA A 201 32.44 -20.17 -12.36
N GLU A 202 33.67 -20.43 -11.86
CA GLU A 202 34.77 -21.04 -12.65
C GLU A 202 34.35 -22.43 -13.16
N GLU A 203 33.82 -23.30 -12.28
CA GLU A 203 33.37 -24.62 -12.66
C GLU A 203 32.22 -24.57 -13.68
N TYR A 204 31.33 -23.60 -13.56
CA TYR A 204 30.24 -23.39 -14.51
C TYR A 204 30.75 -22.94 -15.88
N ILE A 205 31.71 -22.04 -15.91
CA ILE A 205 32.35 -21.58 -17.15
C ILE A 205 33.04 -22.76 -17.88
N ASP A 206 33.81 -23.58 -17.16
CA ASP A 206 34.50 -24.73 -17.73
C ASP A 206 33.51 -25.76 -18.30
N LYS A 207 32.45 -26.04 -17.62
CA LYS A 207 31.35 -26.93 -18.09
C LYS A 207 30.66 -26.41 -19.36
N HIS A 208 30.60 -25.10 -19.55
CA HIS A 208 29.93 -24.44 -20.65
C HIS A 208 30.88 -23.74 -21.60
N ALA A 209 32.13 -24.22 -21.73
CA ALA A 209 33.19 -23.64 -22.55
C ALA A 209 32.83 -23.45 -24.03
N HIS A 210 31.82 -24.18 -24.54
CA HIS A 210 31.28 -24.06 -25.89
C HIS A 210 30.31 -22.87 -26.05
N LYS A 211 29.71 -22.36 -24.93
CA LYS A 211 28.72 -21.29 -24.97
C LYS A 211 29.32 -19.90 -24.92
N LYS A 212 28.69 -18.95 -25.60
CA LYS A 212 28.99 -17.53 -25.54
C LYS A 212 27.95 -16.75 -24.80
N PHE A 213 28.34 -15.96 -23.81
CA PHE A 213 27.41 -15.24 -22.91
C PHE A 213 27.36 -13.76 -23.24
N PHE A 214 26.18 -13.20 -23.29
CA PHE A 214 25.93 -11.78 -23.57
C PHE A 214 25.14 -11.15 -22.43
N PHE A 215 25.80 -10.24 -21.71
CA PHE A 215 25.15 -9.45 -20.66
C PHE A 215 24.63 -8.14 -21.26
N ILE A 216 23.32 -7.95 -21.28
CA ILE A 216 22.70 -6.90 -22.07
C ILE A 216 21.84 -5.96 -21.21
N GLY A 217 22.19 -4.65 -21.21
CA GLY A 217 21.37 -3.60 -20.61
C GLY A 217 21.43 -3.49 -19.08
N PHE A 218 22.55 -3.91 -18.49
CA PHE A 218 22.81 -3.70 -17.06
C PHE A 218 23.33 -2.29 -16.78
N ASN A 219 23.32 -1.89 -15.51
CA ASN A 219 23.87 -0.61 -15.05
C ASN A 219 24.54 -0.76 -13.68
N ALA A 220 23.76 -0.58 -12.59
CA ALA A 220 24.26 -0.77 -11.24
C ALA A 220 24.28 -2.26 -10.92
N LEU A 221 25.47 -2.80 -10.69
CA LEU A 221 25.69 -4.17 -10.27
C LEU A 221 26.01 -4.20 -8.77
N ASN A 222 25.56 -5.22 -8.06
CA ASN A 222 26.10 -5.53 -6.75
C ASN A 222 27.48 -6.17 -6.87
N LYS A 223 28.21 -6.32 -5.76
CA LYS A 223 29.58 -6.80 -5.81
C LYS A 223 29.71 -8.24 -6.33
N ALA A 224 28.72 -9.09 -6.07
CA ALA A 224 28.69 -10.44 -6.59
C ALA A 224 28.46 -10.46 -8.12
N GLU A 225 27.56 -9.61 -8.63
CA GLU A 225 27.37 -9.44 -10.06
C GLU A 225 28.62 -8.85 -10.75
N GLU A 226 29.27 -7.83 -10.13
CA GLU A 226 30.54 -7.29 -10.64
C GLU A 226 31.58 -8.41 -10.79
N SER A 227 31.80 -9.21 -9.74
CA SER A 227 32.77 -10.30 -9.74
C SER A 227 32.45 -11.38 -10.79
N LEU A 228 31.19 -11.75 -10.93
CA LEU A 228 30.75 -12.72 -11.93
C LEU A 228 30.97 -12.19 -13.35
N PHE A 229 30.56 -10.96 -13.65
CA PHE A 229 30.71 -10.40 -14.98
C PHE A 229 32.18 -10.26 -15.37
N GLU A 230 33.04 -9.79 -14.47
CA GLU A 230 34.47 -9.67 -14.70
C GLU A 230 35.11 -11.03 -15.00
N LEU A 231 34.75 -12.08 -14.20
CA LEU A 231 35.26 -13.43 -14.42
C LEU A 231 34.85 -14.01 -15.79
N PHE A 232 33.57 -13.84 -16.19
CA PHE A 232 33.08 -14.28 -17.49
C PHE A 232 33.74 -13.51 -18.65
N LEU A 233 34.01 -12.22 -18.49
CA LEU A 233 34.68 -11.39 -19.49
C LEU A 233 36.18 -11.72 -19.63
N GLU A 234 36.89 -11.97 -18.53
CA GLU A 234 38.31 -12.33 -18.52
C GLU A 234 38.55 -13.68 -19.21
N ASN A 235 37.60 -14.59 -19.10
CA ASN A 235 37.66 -15.91 -19.77
C ASN A 235 37.46 -15.81 -21.31
N GLY A 236 37.11 -14.64 -21.84
CA GLY A 236 37.03 -14.37 -23.29
C GLY A 236 35.81 -14.92 -24.01
N GLN A 237 34.88 -15.60 -23.31
CA GLN A 237 33.66 -16.20 -23.87
C GLN A 237 32.42 -15.31 -23.71
N SER A 238 32.61 -14.07 -23.24
CA SER A 238 31.49 -13.21 -22.88
C SER A 238 31.67 -11.80 -23.38
N GLU A 239 30.55 -11.15 -23.60
CA GLU A 239 30.49 -9.74 -23.99
C GLU A 239 29.42 -9.01 -23.14
N VAL A 240 29.69 -7.74 -22.88
CA VAL A 240 28.72 -6.88 -22.18
C VAL A 240 28.31 -5.68 -23.02
N TYR A 241 27.02 -5.40 -23.08
CA TYR A 241 26.42 -4.25 -23.75
C TYR A 241 25.75 -3.34 -22.74
N TRP A 242 26.37 -2.20 -22.47
CA TRP A 242 25.84 -1.17 -21.57
C TRP A 242 24.90 -0.23 -22.31
N ASP A 243 23.72 0.04 -21.74
CA ASP A 243 22.79 1.02 -22.33
C ASP A 243 23.10 2.43 -21.80
N ILE A 244 24.11 3.06 -22.37
CA ILE A 244 24.58 4.39 -21.96
C ILE A 244 24.77 5.30 -23.18
N ASP A 245 24.66 6.61 -22.97
CA ASP A 245 24.88 7.64 -23.99
C ASP A 245 26.13 8.46 -23.68
N HIS A 246 26.82 8.93 -24.72
CA HIS A 246 28.00 9.79 -24.61
C HIS A 246 27.74 11.03 -23.74
N ALA A 247 26.55 11.60 -23.80
CA ALA A 247 26.15 12.75 -22.96
C ALA A 247 26.33 12.50 -21.47
N PHE A 248 26.23 11.25 -21.01
CA PHE A 248 26.33 10.88 -19.58
C PHE A 248 27.64 10.13 -19.28
N PHE A 249 28.17 9.42 -20.26
CA PHE A 249 29.41 8.66 -20.10
C PHE A 249 30.63 9.53 -20.09
N ASP A 250 30.73 10.50 -21.00
CA ASP A 250 31.89 11.37 -21.13
C ASP A 250 31.89 12.56 -20.16
N THR A 251 30.86 12.70 -19.37
CA THR A 251 30.67 13.76 -18.37
C THR A 251 30.66 13.19 -16.97
N ASN A 252 30.74 14.04 -15.94
CA ASN A 252 30.57 13.64 -14.52
C ASN A 252 29.10 13.45 -14.08
N HIS A 253 28.18 13.29 -15.04
CA HIS A 253 26.77 13.11 -14.74
C HIS A 253 26.51 11.81 -13.97
N ALA A 254 25.61 11.83 -12.96
CA ALA A 254 25.34 10.70 -12.07
C ALA A 254 24.84 9.45 -12.82
N ALA A 255 24.10 9.62 -13.91
CA ALA A 255 23.60 8.52 -14.75
C ALA A 255 24.71 7.64 -15.35
N GLY A 256 25.93 8.16 -15.50
CA GLY A 256 27.09 7.41 -16.01
C GLY A 256 28.00 6.83 -14.93
N ASN A 257 27.75 7.08 -13.65
CA ASN A 257 28.69 6.77 -12.57
C ASN A 257 29.14 5.32 -12.53
N PHE A 258 28.24 4.36 -12.60
CA PHE A 258 28.57 2.93 -12.50
C PHE A 258 29.42 2.45 -13.67
N ILE A 259 29.03 2.80 -14.88
CA ILE A 259 29.76 2.33 -16.09
C ILE A 259 31.13 2.98 -16.17
N ARG A 260 31.31 4.27 -15.77
CA ARG A 260 32.62 4.89 -15.61
C ARG A 260 33.50 4.21 -14.56
N LYS A 261 32.86 3.79 -13.43
CA LYS A 261 33.54 3.01 -12.39
C LYS A 261 34.06 1.69 -12.95
N TYR A 262 33.24 0.90 -13.63
CA TYR A 262 33.65 -0.37 -14.23
C TYR A 262 34.72 -0.19 -15.25
N LYS A 263 34.60 0.83 -16.12
CA LYS A 263 35.70 1.15 -17.09
C LYS A 263 37.02 1.41 -16.41
N LYS A 264 37.02 2.02 -15.24
CA LYS A 264 38.24 2.36 -14.49
C LYS A 264 38.79 1.19 -13.68
N GLU A 265 37.93 0.38 -13.09
CA GLU A 265 38.33 -0.62 -12.10
C GLU A 265 38.51 -2.02 -12.67
N TRP A 266 37.79 -2.40 -13.75
CA TRP A 266 37.84 -3.75 -14.27
C TRP A 266 39.07 -3.96 -15.17
N LYS A 267 39.85 -5.00 -14.91
CA LYS A 267 41.02 -5.38 -15.72
C LYS A 267 40.67 -5.64 -17.18
N TYR A 268 39.51 -6.17 -17.44
CA TYR A 268 39.01 -6.39 -18.79
C TYR A 268 39.10 -5.11 -19.66
N TYR A 269 38.79 -3.95 -19.08
CA TYR A 269 38.79 -2.66 -19.80
C TYR A 269 40.14 -2.01 -19.92
N GLU A 270 41.21 -2.54 -19.34
CA GLU A 270 42.58 -2.10 -19.61
C GLU A 270 42.95 -2.37 -21.09
N LYS A 271 42.43 -3.49 -21.64
CA LYS A 271 42.74 -3.94 -23.02
C LYS A 271 41.56 -3.79 -23.97
N ASN A 272 40.33 -3.67 -23.47
CA ASN A 272 39.13 -3.66 -24.27
C ASN A 272 38.39 -2.31 -24.14
N LYS A 273 37.68 -1.93 -25.21
CA LYS A 273 36.82 -0.74 -25.20
C LYS A 273 35.38 -1.11 -24.85
N ILE A 274 34.66 -0.18 -24.23
CA ILE A 274 33.21 -0.32 -24.08
C ILE A 274 32.57 -0.33 -25.45
N LYS A 275 31.75 -1.35 -25.72
CA LYS A 275 31.03 -1.52 -26.98
C LYS A 275 29.83 -0.59 -27.07
N LYS A 276 29.62 0.01 -28.23
CA LYS A 276 28.40 0.74 -28.63
C LYS A 276 27.82 1.69 -27.58
N ILE A 277 28.54 2.79 -27.30
CA ILE A 277 27.99 3.93 -26.57
C ILE A 277 27.06 4.70 -27.53
N SER A 278 25.81 5.02 -27.09
CA SER A 278 24.84 5.73 -27.91
C SER A 278 25.11 7.25 -28.00
N SER A 279 24.51 7.91 -28.99
CA SER A 279 24.55 9.38 -29.14
C SER A 279 23.16 9.97 -29.37
N HIS A 280 22.13 9.28 -28.96
CA HIS A 280 20.73 9.64 -29.22
C HIS A 280 20.18 10.76 -28.33
N PHE A 281 20.77 10.96 -27.15
CA PHE A 281 20.27 11.97 -26.20
C PHE A 281 20.34 13.39 -26.79
N ASN A 282 21.39 13.70 -27.55
CA ASN A 282 21.58 15.02 -28.17
C ASN A 282 20.81 15.23 -29.46
N SER A 283 20.07 14.25 -29.99
CA SER A 283 19.19 14.42 -31.12
C SER A 283 18.06 15.43 -30.81
N LYS A 284 17.46 15.99 -31.88
CA LYS A 284 16.31 16.90 -31.72
C LYS A 284 15.15 16.18 -31.04
N LYS A 285 14.64 16.75 -29.95
CA LYS A 285 13.54 16.21 -29.12
C LYS A 285 12.52 17.31 -28.83
N ASN A 286 11.27 16.89 -28.67
CA ASN A 286 10.22 17.74 -28.14
C ASN A 286 10.08 17.39 -26.62
N ILE A 287 10.49 18.30 -25.73
CA ILE A 287 10.46 18.10 -24.29
C ILE A 287 9.55 19.13 -23.66
N GLU A 288 8.48 18.65 -23.00
CA GLU A 288 7.56 19.50 -22.26
C GLU A 288 7.58 19.14 -20.77
N ILE A 289 7.83 20.15 -19.95
CA ILE A 289 7.74 20.03 -18.48
C ILE A 289 6.44 20.70 -18.04
N ILE A 290 5.60 19.96 -17.32
CA ILE A 290 4.23 20.34 -17.03
C ILE A 290 3.97 20.29 -15.52
N GLY A 291 3.83 21.46 -14.90
CA GLY A 291 3.36 21.57 -13.54
C GLY A 291 1.85 21.47 -13.48
N ALA A 292 1.29 20.55 -12.74
CA ALA A 292 -0.13 20.35 -12.55
C ALA A 292 -0.52 20.35 -11.08
N ALA A 293 -1.60 21.02 -10.73
CA ALA A 293 -2.14 21.02 -9.38
C ALA A 293 -2.73 19.64 -9.07
N LYS A 294 -2.20 18.95 -8.04
CA LYS A 294 -2.60 17.62 -7.56
C LYS A 294 -2.35 16.47 -8.54
N ASN A 295 -2.18 15.28 -7.97
CA ASN A 295 -1.87 14.06 -8.73
C ASN A 295 -2.95 13.67 -9.74
N ILE A 296 -4.24 13.89 -9.40
CA ILE A 296 -5.35 13.59 -10.31
C ILE A 296 -5.28 14.46 -11.58
N SER A 297 -4.95 15.75 -11.45
CA SER A 297 -4.84 16.65 -12.59
C SER A 297 -3.70 16.27 -13.53
N GLN A 298 -2.57 15.77 -12.98
CA GLN A 298 -1.47 15.24 -13.79
C GLN A 298 -1.95 14.09 -14.69
N LEU A 299 -2.65 13.12 -14.11
CA LEU A 299 -3.10 11.93 -14.84
C LEU A 299 -4.21 12.25 -15.85
N LYS A 300 -5.12 13.15 -15.51
CA LYS A 300 -6.12 13.63 -16.46
C LYS A 300 -5.46 14.34 -17.65
N TYR A 301 -4.43 15.15 -17.39
CA TYR A 301 -3.69 15.81 -18.46
C TYR A 301 -2.83 14.82 -19.27
N ALA A 302 -2.24 13.79 -18.63
CA ALA A 302 -1.61 12.69 -19.34
C ALA A 302 -2.59 11.98 -20.31
N GLY A 303 -3.84 11.79 -19.89
CA GLY A 303 -4.91 11.31 -20.75
C GLY A 303 -5.16 12.25 -21.94
N GLU A 304 -5.17 13.57 -21.73
CA GLU A 304 -5.29 14.56 -22.82
C GLU A 304 -4.10 14.50 -23.79
N ILE A 305 -2.88 14.28 -23.30
CA ILE A 305 -1.73 14.06 -24.18
C ILE A 305 -1.92 12.80 -25.02
N LEU A 306 -2.41 11.71 -24.42
CA LEU A 306 -2.68 10.45 -25.13
C LEU A 306 -3.72 10.59 -26.22
N THR A 307 -4.70 11.51 -26.13
CA THR A 307 -5.63 11.77 -27.23
C THR A 307 -4.97 12.34 -28.49
N LYS A 308 -3.82 13.00 -28.31
CA LYS A 308 -3.06 13.66 -29.38
C LYS A 308 -1.98 12.75 -30.01
N VAL A 309 -1.63 11.67 -29.31
CA VAL A 309 -0.64 10.69 -29.76
C VAL A 309 -1.34 9.65 -30.64
N SER A 310 -0.81 9.44 -31.85
CA SER A 310 -1.39 8.47 -32.80
C SER A 310 -0.81 7.05 -32.64
N ASP A 311 0.42 6.91 -32.15
CA ASP A 311 1.14 5.65 -32.02
C ASP A 311 1.23 5.24 -30.55
N HIS A 312 0.17 4.58 -30.06
CA HIS A 312 0.15 4.08 -28.68
C HIS A 312 1.08 2.89 -28.43
N LYS A 313 1.45 2.11 -29.46
CA LYS A 313 2.38 0.96 -29.31
C LYS A 313 3.80 1.40 -28.95
N ASN A 314 4.22 2.55 -29.46
CA ASN A 314 5.52 3.13 -29.15
C ASN A 314 5.44 4.23 -28.08
N THR A 315 4.42 4.15 -27.22
CA THR A 315 4.17 5.12 -26.15
C THR A 315 4.23 4.46 -24.79
N ALA A 316 4.98 5.07 -23.86
CA ALA A 316 5.00 4.69 -22.44
C ALA A 316 4.36 5.78 -21.58
N LEU A 317 3.42 5.38 -20.73
CA LEU A 317 2.95 6.17 -19.60
C LEU A 317 3.63 5.61 -18.34
N VAL A 318 4.56 6.37 -17.79
CA VAL A 318 5.38 5.96 -16.66
C VAL A 318 4.89 6.65 -15.39
N LEU A 319 4.51 5.86 -14.40
CA LEU A 319 4.09 6.37 -13.10
C LEU A 319 5.30 6.46 -12.16
N GLY A 320 5.63 7.66 -11.72
CA GLY A 320 6.60 7.86 -10.64
C GLY A 320 6.09 7.35 -9.30
N ASP A 321 4.80 7.52 -9.07
CA ASP A 321 4.05 6.97 -7.94
C ASP A 321 3.09 5.87 -8.43
N GLU A 322 3.46 4.61 -8.22
CA GLU A 322 2.67 3.44 -8.65
C GLU A 322 1.31 3.35 -7.93
N SER A 323 1.14 4.00 -6.78
CA SER A 323 -0.13 4.02 -6.05
C SER A 323 -1.27 4.69 -6.84
N LEU A 324 -0.92 5.50 -7.84
CA LEU A 324 -1.85 6.19 -8.71
C LEU A 324 -2.36 5.35 -9.89
N LEU A 325 -2.04 4.05 -9.96
CA LEU A 325 -2.46 3.16 -11.05
C LEU A 325 -3.97 3.21 -11.31
N SER A 326 -4.80 3.18 -10.27
CA SER A 326 -6.27 3.23 -10.44
C SER A 326 -6.75 4.54 -11.04
N VAL A 327 -6.12 5.66 -10.68
CA VAL A 327 -6.42 6.98 -11.25
C VAL A 327 -5.94 7.07 -12.70
N ALA A 328 -4.77 6.49 -12.99
CA ALA A 328 -4.24 6.41 -14.35
C ALA A 328 -5.20 5.65 -15.28
N LEU A 329 -5.67 4.47 -14.87
CA LEU A 329 -6.60 3.66 -15.64
C LEU A 329 -7.91 4.41 -15.95
N ASN A 330 -8.43 5.17 -14.98
CA ASN A 330 -9.62 6.00 -15.17
C ASN A 330 -9.36 7.31 -15.95
N SER A 331 -8.12 7.57 -16.36
CA SER A 331 -7.72 8.75 -17.10
C SER A 331 -7.31 8.45 -18.54
N ILE A 332 -7.24 7.18 -18.91
CA ILE A 332 -6.93 6.74 -20.27
C ILE A 332 -8.12 7.00 -21.17
N PRO A 333 -7.91 7.69 -22.32
CA PRO A 333 -8.99 8.03 -23.23
C PRO A 333 -9.40 6.82 -24.09
N GLU A 334 -10.63 6.87 -24.65
CA GLU A 334 -11.25 5.81 -25.44
C GLU A 334 -10.52 5.47 -26.76
N ASN A 335 -9.69 6.38 -27.27
CA ASN A 335 -8.89 6.13 -28.48
C ASN A 335 -7.68 5.23 -28.26
N VAL A 336 -7.44 4.76 -27.03
CA VAL A 336 -6.40 3.79 -26.70
C VAL A 336 -7.00 2.39 -26.75
N ASP A 337 -6.82 1.67 -27.85
CA ASP A 337 -7.44 0.36 -28.10
C ASP A 337 -6.92 -0.75 -27.20
N ALA A 338 -5.64 -0.69 -26.80
CA ALA A 338 -4.99 -1.71 -26.00
C ALA A 338 -4.01 -1.11 -25.01
N ILE A 339 -3.95 -1.70 -23.80
CA ILE A 339 -3.06 -1.26 -22.72
C ILE A 339 -2.36 -2.50 -22.18
N ASN A 340 -1.04 -2.38 -22.04
CA ASN A 340 -0.26 -3.35 -21.28
C ASN A 340 0.19 -2.74 -19.95
N ILE A 341 -0.29 -3.31 -18.87
CA ILE A 341 0.01 -2.85 -17.51
C ILE A 341 1.09 -3.75 -16.93
N THR A 342 2.21 -3.17 -16.57
CA THR A 342 3.35 -3.92 -16.04
C THR A 342 3.36 -4.01 -14.52
N MET A 343 2.82 -2.98 -13.89
CA MET A 343 2.66 -2.93 -12.44
C MET A 343 1.56 -3.87 -11.99
N GLY A 344 1.84 -4.68 -10.98
CA GLY A 344 0.78 -5.46 -10.36
C GLY A 344 -0.19 -4.56 -9.58
N TYR A 345 -1.47 -4.87 -9.59
CA TYR A 345 -2.45 -4.20 -8.74
C TYR A 345 -2.28 -4.65 -7.28
N PRO A 346 -2.01 -3.74 -6.33
CA PRO A 346 -1.79 -4.11 -4.94
C PRO A 346 -3.02 -4.76 -4.31
N LEU A 347 -2.88 -5.97 -3.80
CA LEU A 347 -4.00 -6.71 -3.18
C LEU A 347 -4.54 -6.04 -1.90
N GLN A 348 -3.77 -5.17 -1.27
CA GLN A 348 -4.24 -4.40 -0.10
C GLN A 348 -5.43 -3.48 -0.41
N ASN A 349 -5.63 -3.08 -1.67
CA ASN A 349 -6.65 -2.11 -2.07
C ASN A 349 -7.96 -2.78 -2.54
N VAL A 350 -8.01 -4.11 -2.64
CA VAL A 350 -9.21 -4.81 -3.11
C VAL A 350 -10.26 -5.01 -2.01
N PRO A 351 -11.55 -5.15 -2.36
CA PRO A 351 -12.63 -5.36 -1.38
C PRO A 351 -12.42 -6.57 -0.46
N THR A 352 -11.83 -7.65 -0.97
CA THR A 352 -11.49 -8.84 -0.19
C THR A 352 -10.50 -8.52 0.93
N SER A 353 -9.50 -7.66 0.70
CA SER A 353 -8.58 -7.22 1.76
C SER A 353 -9.30 -6.45 2.85
N GLN A 354 -10.28 -5.61 2.48
CA GLN A 354 -11.10 -4.87 3.44
C GLN A 354 -11.99 -5.83 4.25
N LEU A 355 -12.54 -6.88 3.64
CA LEU A 355 -13.30 -7.91 4.32
C LEU A 355 -12.45 -8.61 5.38
N ILE A 356 -11.29 -9.12 4.98
CA ILE A 356 -10.38 -9.82 5.90
C ILE A 356 -9.95 -8.90 7.05
N SER A 357 -9.63 -7.65 6.74
CA SER A 357 -9.29 -6.65 7.77
C SER A 357 -10.46 -6.40 8.72
N ALA A 358 -11.70 -6.36 8.22
CA ALA A 358 -12.90 -6.23 9.06
C ALA A 358 -13.08 -7.44 9.98
N ILE A 359 -12.87 -8.67 9.48
CA ILE A 359 -12.94 -9.90 10.29
C ILE A 359 -11.89 -9.87 11.42
N PHE A 360 -10.65 -9.54 11.13
CA PHE A 360 -9.63 -9.41 12.17
C PHE A 360 -9.99 -8.33 13.20
N GLN A 361 -10.49 -7.18 12.71
CA GLN A 361 -10.82 -6.06 13.58
C GLN A 361 -11.93 -6.38 14.58
N LEU A 362 -12.94 -7.21 14.22
CA LEU A 362 -13.95 -7.70 15.14
C LEU A 362 -13.33 -8.24 16.44
N PHE A 363 -12.34 -9.10 16.33
CA PHE A 363 -11.70 -9.78 17.47
C PHE A 363 -10.59 -8.94 18.12
N ILE A 364 -9.87 -8.14 17.37
CA ILE A 364 -8.85 -7.22 17.91
C ILE A 364 -9.54 -6.17 18.78
N THR A 365 -10.65 -5.59 18.32
CA THR A 365 -11.43 -4.62 19.10
C THR A 365 -12.05 -5.28 20.32
N GLN A 366 -12.62 -6.48 20.18
CA GLN A 366 -13.18 -7.26 21.27
C GLN A 366 -12.15 -7.50 22.39
N THR A 367 -10.92 -7.88 22.01
CA THR A 367 -9.81 -8.07 22.95
C THR A 367 -9.40 -6.77 23.61
N THR A 368 -9.23 -5.70 22.81
CA THR A 368 -8.77 -4.39 23.30
C THR A 368 -9.77 -3.76 24.27
N LEU A 369 -11.07 -3.92 24.02
CA LEU A 369 -12.14 -3.39 24.84
C LEU A 369 -12.57 -4.36 25.97
N GLN A 370 -11.86 -5.47 26.18
CA GLN A 370 -12.12 -6.48 27.20
C GLN A 370 -13.55 -7.07 27.16
N ARG A 371 -14.06 -7.34 25.96
CA ARG A 371 -15.41 -7.89 25.70
C ARG A 371 -15.41 -9.38 25.33
N ILE A 372 -14.29 -10.09 25.51
CA ILE A 372 -14.16 -11.51 25.15
C ILE A 372 -15.12 -12.37 25.99
N THR A 373 -15.19 -12.12 27.31
CA THR A 373 -16.02 -12.91 28.25
C THR A 373 -17.51 -12.78 27.97
N THR A 374 -17.97 -11.62 27.46
CA THR A 374 -19.37 -11.36 27.12
C THR A 374 -19.67 -11.73 25.66
N ASN A 375 -18.65 -12.07 24.86
CA ASN A 375 -18.74 -12.32 23.42
C ASN A 375 -19.51 -11.24 22.65
N GLU A 376 -19.26 -9.99 23.00
CA GLU A 376 -19.87 -8.80 22.39
C GLU A 376 -18.92 -8.17 21.38
N PHE A 377 -19.46 -7.72 20.26
CA PHE A 377 -18.71 -7.07 19.19
C PHE A 377 -19.07 -5.59 19.07
N TYR A 378 -18.09 -4.78 18.78
CA TYR A 378 -18.28 -3.34 18.60
C TYR A 378 -19.09 -3.04 17.33
N HIS A 379 -20.11 -2.22 17.45
CA HIS A 379 -21.08 -1.98 16.38
C HIS A 379 -20.46 -1.52 15.06
N LYS A 380 -19.43 -0.66 15.10
CA LYS A 380 -18.77 -0.17 13.87
C LYS A 380 -18.09 -1.28 13.10
N ASP A 381 -17.48 -2.25 13.79
CA ASP A 381 -16.80 -3.37 13.14
C ASP A 381 -17.82 -4.34 12.55
N VAL A 382 -18.94 -4.58 13.24
CA VAL A 382 -20.05 -5.39 12.72
C VAL A 382 -20.67 -4.75 11.48
N ILE A 383 -20.91 -3.43 11.51
CA ILE A 383 -21.44 -2.70 10.35
C ILE A 383 -20.44 -2.74 9.18
N ARG A 384 -19.13 -2.57 9.45
CA ARG A 384 -18.08 -2.64 8.44
C ARG A 384 -18.04 -4.00 7.75
N PHE A 385 -18.16 -5.08 8.51
CA PHE A 385 -18.22 -6.44 7.98
C PHE A 385 -19.44 -6.63 7.06
N PHE A 386 -20.65 -6.28 7.49
CA PHE A 386 -21.86 -6.46 6.69
C PHE A 386 -21.98 -5.52 5.49
N LYS A 387 -21.32 -4.36 5.51
CA LYS A 387 -21.28 -3.42 4.37
C LYS A 387 -20.24 -3.77 3.32
N ASN A 388 -19.40 -4.77 3.56
CA ASN A 388 -18.39 -5.15 2.57
C ASN A 388 -19.06 -5.69 1.31
N SER A 389 -18.58 -5.27 0.13
CA SER A 389 -19.17 -5.65 -1.16
C SER A 389 -19.18 -7.15 -1.41
N VAL A 390 -18.16 -7.88 -0.94
CA VAL A 390 -18.10 -9.34 -1.07
C VAL A 390 -19.22 -10.01 -0.26
N ILE A 391 -19.46 -9.56 0.97
CA ILE A 391 -20.57 -10.06 1.81
C ILE A 391 -21.92 -9.68 1.22
N TYR A 392 -22.03 -8.46 0.69
CA TYR A 392 -23.25 -7.98 0.06
C TYR A 392 -23.61 -8.80 -1.20
N GLN A 393 -22.61 -9.19 -2.00
CA GLN A 393 -22.82 -10.07 -3.18
C GLN A 393 -23.06 -11.53 -2.77
N PHE A 394 -22.55 -11.97 -1.62
CA PHE A 394 -22.68 -13.33 -1.13
C PHE A 394 -24.11 -13.71 -0.73
N VAL A 395 -24.95 -12.75 -0.38
CA VAL A 395 -26.35 -12.98 0.04
C VAL A 395 -27.33 -12.66 -1.08
N SER A 396 -28.53 -13.27 -1.03
CA SER A 396 -29.62 -12.98 -1.98
C SER A 396 -30.06 -11.50 -1.94
N PRO A 397 -30.79 -11.00 -2.97
CA PRO A 397 -31.32 -9.64 -2.97
C PRO A 397 -32.19 -9.31 -1.74
N GLU A 398 -32.95 -10.28 -1.21
CA GLU A 398 -33.68 -10.16 0.04
C GLU A 398 -32.74 -10.06 1.23
N GLY A 399 -31.68 -10.86 1.24
CA GLY A 399 -30.62 -10.82 2.24
C GLY A 399 -29.89 -9.46 2.28
N GLN A 400 -29.68 -8.84 1.13
CA GLN A 400 -29.08 -7.49 1.05
C GLN A 400 -29.92 -6.44 1.78
N LYS A 401 -31.25 -6.53 1.69
CA LYS A 401 -32.17 -5.66 2.45
C LYS A 401 -32.02 -5.89 3.95
N VAL A 402 -31.89 -7.15 4.37
CA VAL A 402 -31.64 -7.50 5.78
C VAL A 402 -30.32 -6.90 6.27
N LEU A 403 -29.21 -7.08 5.55
CA LEU A 403 -27.91 -6.53 5.93
C LEU A 403 -27.95 -4.99 6.02
N THR A 404 -28.64 -4.32 5.10
CA THR A 404 -28.82 -2.87 5.13
C THR A 404 -29.62 -2.41 6.36
N SER A 405 -30.69 -3.14 6.73
CA SER A 405 -31.52 -2.81 7.87
C SER A 405 -30.83 -2.97 9.24
N ILE A 406 -29.78 -3.80 9.32
CA ILE A 406 -29.01 -4.02 10.56
C ILE A 406 -28.45 -2.70 11.10
N GLN A 407 -27.89 -1.86 10.23
CA GLN A 407 -27.35 -0.56 10.64
C GLN A 407 -28.43 0.33 11.25
N ASP A 408 -29.62 0.40 10.63
CA ASP A 408 -30.72 1.22 11.09
C ASP A 408 -31.26 0.74 12.46
N VAL A 409 -31.32 -0.57 12.64
CA VAL A 409 -31.75 -1.16 13.94
C VAL A 409 -30.70 -0.85 15.02
N ILE A 410 -29.41 -1.00 14.73
CA ILE A 410 -28.33 -0.67 15.67
C ILE A 410 -28.40 0.81 16.09
N ALA A 411 -28.57 1.71 15.12
CA ALA A 411 -28.68 3.15 15.37
C ALA A 411 -29.95 3.51 16.15
N LYS A 412 -31.14 3.02 15.70
CA LYS A 412 -32.42 3.28 16.36
C LYS A 412 -32.49 2.80 17.80
N LYS A 413 -31.83 1.66 18.10
CA LYS A 413 -31.77 1.09 19.44
C LYS A 413 -30.56 1.60 20.26
N ASN A 414 -29.71 2.41 19.71
CA ASN A 414 -28.46 2.91 20.31
C ASN A 414 -27.56 1.79 20.87
N ILE A 415 -27.27 0.78 20.05
CA ILE A 415 -26.50 -0.40 20.47
C ILE A 415 -25.05 -0.16 20.19
N SER A 416 -24.20 0.00 21.20
CA SER A 416 -22.75 0.17 21.06
C SER A 416 -22.00 -1.16 20.95
N PHE A 417 -22.50 -2.21 21.61
CA PHE A 417 -21.95 -3.57 21.60
C PHE A 417 -23.06 -4.57 21.31
N ILE A 418 -22.79 -5.53 20.44
CA ILE A 418 -23.76 -6.49 19.92
C ILE A 418 -23.29 -7.89 20.29
N ASP A 419 -24.13 -8.63 21.00
CA ASP A 419 -23.88 -10.02 21.35
C ASP A 419 -24.22 -10.99 20.19
N LEU A 420 -23.73 -12.22 20.30
CA LEU A 420 -23.94 -13.25 19.30
C LEU A 420 -25.43 -13.61 19.11
N GLN A 421 -26.25 -13.54 20.18
CA GLN A 421 -27.68 -13.85 20.08
C GLN A 421 -28.42 -12.82 19.24
N THR A 422 -28.10 -11.55 19.43
CA THR A 422 -28.63 -10.43 18.64
C THR A 422 -28.19 -10.54 17.17
N ILE A 423 -26.90 -10.85 16.90
CA ILE A 423 -26.42 -11.09 15.53
C ILE A 423 -27.20 -12.26 14.90
N THR A 424 -27.37 -13.37 15.63
CA THR A 424 -28.13 -14.53 15.17
C THR A 424 -29.57 -14.14 14.79
N SER A 425 -30.22 -13.32 15.61
CA SER A 425 -31.59 -12.85 15.35
C SER A 425 -31.67 -12.00 14.07
N TYR A 426 -30.63 -11.19 13.79
CA TYR A 426 -30.58 -10.36 12.59
C TYR A 426 -30.34 -11.17 11.31
N LEU A 427 -29.57 -12.26 11.41
CA LEU A 427 -29.26 -13.11 10.26
C LEU A 427 -30.29 -14.23 10.02
N LYS A 428 -31.23 -14.45 10.95
CA LYS A 428 -32.29 -15.48 10.82
C LYS A 428 -33.12 -15.40 9.53
N PRO A 429 -33.39 -14.19 8.96
CA PRO A 429 -34.16 -14.09 7.71
C PRO A 429 -33.36 -14.45 6.46
N LEU A 430 -32.02 -14.67 6.56
CA LEU A 430 -31.18 -15.10 5.44
C LEU A 430 -31.39 -16.60 5.14
N GLU A 431 -30.99 -17.02 3.94
CA GLU A 431 -30.90 -18.43 3.60
C GLU A 431 -30.01 -19.17 4.60
N ASN A 432 -30.37 -20.39 4.99
CA ASN A 432 -29.71 -21.16 6.03
C ASN A 432 -28.20 -21.26 5.82
N THR A 433 -27.76 -21.61 4.59
CA THR A 433 -26.33 -21.76 4.27
C THR A 433 -25.55 -20.45 4.43
N SER A 434 -26.08 -19.36 3.89
CA SER A 434 -25.42 -18.03 4.01
C SER A 434 -25.41 -17.56 5.46
N SER A 435 -26.52 -17.77 6.19
CA SER A 435 -26.63 -17.43 7.60
C SER A 435 -25.61 -18.18 8.47
N GLU A 436 -25.47 -19.49 8.27
CA GLU A 436 -24.54 -20.32 9.02
C GLU A 436 -23.08 -19.93 8.81
N ILE A 437 -22.68 -19.63 7.55
CA ILE A 437 -21.32 -19.22 7.20
C ILE A 437 -21.03 -17.87 7.83
N LEU A 438 -21.92 -16.89 7.70
CA LEU A 438 -21.71 -15.57 8.31
C LEU A 438 -21.66 -15.65 9.84
N LEU A 439 -22.55 -16.44 10.47
CA LEU A 439 -22.55 -16.66 11.91
C LEU A 439 -21.29 -17.36 12.40
N SER A 440 -20.70 -18.26 11.59
CA SER A 440 -19.45 -18.95 11.96
C SER A 440 -18.32 -17.97 12.26
N ILE A 441 -18.28 -16.83 11.58
CA ILE A 441 -17.26 -15.78 11.80
C ILE A 441 -17.39 -15.17 13.20
N PHE A 442 -18.59 -15.00 13.74
CA PHE A 442 -18.83 -14.38 15.05
C PHE A 442 -18.74 -15.35 16.23
N LYS A 443 -18.75 -16.66 15.97
CA LYS A 443 -18.64 -17.66 17.05
C LYS A 443 -17.23 -17.63 17.67
N PRO A 444 -17.11 -17.87 19.00
CA PRO A 444 -15.82 -18.07 19.63
C PRO A 444 -15.03 -19.15 18.89
N PHE A 445 -13.74 -18.93 18.67
CA PHE A 445 -12.85 -19.90 18.03
C PHE A 445 -12.03 -20.66 19.08
N ILE A 446 -11.80 -21.94 18.81
CA ILE A 446 -11.06 -22.84 19.74
C ILE A 446 -9.56 -22.61 19.59
N SER A 447 -9.11 -22.33 18.38
CA SER A 447 -7.71 -22.12 18.03
C SER A 447 -7.58 -21.16 16.87
N VAL A 448 -6.36 -20.68 16.68
CA VAL A 448 -6.01 -19.86 15.52
C VAL A 448 -6.28 -20.60 14.20
N ASN A 449 -6.01 -21.90 14.14
CA ASN A 449 -6.29 -22.71 12.96
C ASN A 449 -7.80 -22.78 12.66
N ASP A 450 -8.64 -22.88 13.68
CA ASP A 450 -10.10 -22.82 13.53
C ASP A 450 -10.54 -21.47 12.95
N PHE A 451 -9.97 -20.36 13.44
CA PHE A 451 -10.24 -19.03 12.91
C PHE A 451 -9.84 -18.89 11.41
N ILE A 452 -8.64 -19.37 11.04
CA ILE A 452 -8.20 -19.37 9.64
C ILE A 452 -9.13 -20.23 8.78
N THR A 453 -9.52 -21.41 9.25
CA THR A 453 -10.40 -22.33 8.52
C THR A 453 -11.77 -21.71 8.24
N ARG A 454 -12.30 -20.91 9.15
CA ARG A 454 -13.56 -20.18 8.94
C ARG A 454 -13.43 -19.11 7.87
N ILE A 455 -12.30 -18.40 7.83
CA ILE A 455 -12.01 -17.44 6.76
C ILE A 455 -11.92 -18.18 5.41
N LEU A 456 -11.19 -19.29 5.34
CA LEU A 456 -11.08 -20.11 4.13
C LEU A 456 -12.44 -20.58 3.62
N ASN A 457 -13.30 -21.06 4.52
CA ASN A 457 -14.66 -21.48 4.16
C ASN A 457 -15.48 -20.31 3.61
N LEU A 458 -15.45 -19.13 4.25
CA LEU A 458 -16.14 -17.95 3.75
C LEU A 458 -15.67 -17.55 2.35
N LEU A 459 -14.36 -17.53 2.10
CA LEU A 459 -13.77 -17.20 0.79
C LEU A 459 -14.17 -18.22 -0.27
N GLU A 460 -14.17 -19.51 0.09
CA GLU A 460 -14.56 -20.59 -0.83
C GLU A 460 -16.02 -20.49 -1.24
N GLN A 461 -16.91 -20.23 -0.33
CA GLN A 461 -18.33 -20.10 -0.62
C GLN A 461 -18.64 -18.80 -1.38
N ALA A 462 -17.98 -17.71 -1.06
CA ALA A 462 -18.16 -16.42 -1.73
C ALA A 462 -17.76 -16.44 -3.21
N LYS A 463 -16.86 -17.35 -3.64
CA LYS A 463 -16.36 -17.40 -5.03
C LYS A 463 -17.47 -17.57 -6.08
N ASN A 464 -18.61 -18.17 -5.71
CA ASN A 464 -19.71 -18.43 -6.64
C ASN A 464 -20.62 -17.23 -6.88
N HIS A 465 -20.48 -16.17 -6.06
CA HIS A 465 -21.38 -15.02 -6.02
C HIS A 465 -20.71 -13.72 -6.50
N VAL A 466 -19.44 -13.74 -6.86
CA VAL A 466 -18.67 -12.56 -7.24
C VAL A 466 -18.26 -12.60 -8.71
N SER A 467 -17.84 -11.46 -9.26
CA SER A 467 -17.35 -11.34 -10.64
C SER A 467 -16.08 -12.16 -10.91
N VAL A 468 -15.73 -12.37 -12.18
CA VAL A 468 -14.52 -13.13 -12.58
C VAL A 468 -13.25 -12.53 -11.98
N LEU A 469 -13.12 -11.21 -11.97
CA LEU A 469 -11.96 -10.53 -11.39
C LEU A 469 -11.90 -10.71 -9.87
N GLU A 470 -13.04 -10.61 -9.19
CA GLU A 470 -13.11 -10.82 -7.75
C GLU A 470 -12.82 -12.28 -7.35
N LYS A 471 -13.13 -13.26 -8.21
CA LYS A 471 -12.71 -14.67 -8.00
C LYS A 471 -11.20 -14.81 -7.93
N GLU A 472 -10.45 -14.10 -8.79
CA GLU A 472 -8.99 -14.10 -8.74
C GLU A 472 -8.49 -13.47 -7.42
N TYR A 473 -9.12 -12.39 -6.95
CA TYR A 473 -8.81 -11.84 -5.63
C TYR A 473 -9.04 -12.88 -4.54
N LEU A 474 -10.22 -13.48 -4.46
CA LEU A 474 -10.54 -14.50 -3.45
C LEU A 474 -9.54 -15.67 -3.49
N TYR A 475 -9.12 -16.12 -4.69
CA TYR A 475 -8.15 -17.19 -4.86
C TYR A 475 -6.77 -16.81 -4.27
N ARG A 476 -6.28 -15.60 -4.49
CA ARG A 476 -5.02 -15.15 -3.91
C ARG A 476 -5.06 -15.11 -2.38
N PHE A 477 -6.15 -14.59 -1.82
CA PHE A 477 -6.35 -14.60 -0.37
C PHE A 477 -6.49 -16.01 0.18
N TYR A 478 -7.21 -16.87 -0.51
CA TYR A 478 -7.34 -18.29 -0.14
C TYR A 478 -5.96 -18.96 -0.06
N ASN A 479 -5.12 -18.78 -1.06
CA ASN A 479 -3.76 -19.33 -1.07
C ASN A 479 -2.91 -18.76 0.08
N ALA A 480 -2.96 -17.46 0.34
CA ALA A 480 -2.24 -16.83 1.44
C ALA A 480 -2.66 -17.42 2.80
N PHE A 481 -3.96 -17.59 3.04
CA PHE A 481 -4.45 -18.20 4.28
C PHE A 481 -4.18 -19.70 4.37
N THR A 482 -4.20 -20.42 3.25
CA THR A 482 -3.78 -21.83 3.21
C THR A 482 -2.30 -21.98 3.56
N GLN A 483 -1.44 -21.09 3.06
CA GLN A 483 -0.03 -21.05 3.43
C GLN A 483 0.14 -20.79 4.94
N LEU A 484 -0.57 -19.82 5.51
CA LEU A 484 -0.55 -19.53 6.95
C LEU A 484 -1.02 -20.72 7.78
N LEU A 485 -2.09 -21.41 7.34
CA LEU A 485 -2.61 -22.61 8.01
C LEU A 485 -1.58 -23.73 8.01
N ASN A 486 -0.97 -24.04 6.87
CA ASN A 486 0.04 -25.09 6.73
C ASN A 486 1.29 -24.80 7.58
N LEU A 487 1.74 -23.55 7.62
CA LEU A 487 2.87 -23.13 8.44
C LEU A 487 2.57 -23.28 9.93
N ASN A 488 1.36 -22.90 10.37
CA ASN A 488 0.98 -23.02 11.77
C ASN A 488 0.68 -24.45 12.21
N ALA A 489 0.23 -25.31 11.30
CA ALA A 489 -0.08 -26.71 11.61
C ALA A 489 1.15 -27.52 12.08
N SER A 490 2.36 -27.14 11.62
CA SER A 490 3.58 -27.87 11.94
C SER A 490 4.09 -27.63 13.36
N LYS A 491 3.98 -26.43 13.91
CA LYS A 491 4.60 -26.04 15.20
C LYS A 491 3.79 -25.05 16.06
N ASN A 492 2.54 -24.73 15.66
CA ASN A 492 1.64 -23.82 16.38
C ASN A 492 2.29 -22.46 16.76
N TYR A 493 2.92 -21.81 15.77
CA TYR A 493 3.64 -20.55 15.96
C TYR A 493 2.74 -19.38 16.35
N PHE A 494 1.52 -19.34 15.80
CA PHE A 494 0.57 -18.27 16.04
C PHE A 494 -0.30 -18.59 17.25
N GLN A 495 -0.14 -17.83 18.31
CA GLN A 495 -0.91 -18.01 19.54
C GLN A 495 -2.07 -17.01 19.66
N ASN A 496 -2.05 -15.91 18.92
CA ASN A 496 -3.07 -14.90 18.99
C ASN A 496 -3.40 -14.27 17.62
N ILE A 497 -4.59 -13.70 17.52
CA ILE A 497 -5.12 -13.10 16.27
C ILE A 497 -4.30 -11.88 15.82
N LYS A 498 -3.79 -11.09 16.75
CA LYS A 498 -3.04 -9.88 16.42
C LYS A 498 -1.77 -10.19 15.63
N THR A 499 -1.08 -11.27 16.02
CA THR A 499 0.10 -11.76 15.32
C THR A 499 -0.22 -12.19 13.90
N ILE A 500 -1.26 -13.01 13.72
CA ILE A 500 -1.65 -13.44 12.37
C ILE A 500 -2.03 -12.24 11.51
N TYR A 501 -2.73 -11.26 12.09
CA TYR A 501 -3.09 -10.05 11.35
C TYR A 501 -1.85 -9.27 10.89
N GLN A 502 -0.80 -9.20 11.68
CA GLN A 502 0.47 -8.59 11.29
C GLN A 502 1.11 -9.34 10.12
N PHE A 503 1.18 -10.69 10.20
CA PHE A 503 1.69 -11.52 9.12
C PHE A 503 0.84 -11.43 7.85
N TYR A 504 -0.46 -11.53 7.97
CA TYR A 504 -1.39 -11.31 6.86
C TYR A 504 -1.11 -9.97 6.17
N ARG A 505 -0.97 -8.90 6.94
CA ARG A 505 -0.65 -7.58 6.37
C ARG A 505 0.68 -7.56 5.62
N GLN A 506 1.71 -8.21 6.14
CA GLN A 506 3.02 -8.31 5.45
C GLN A 506 2.92 -9.07 4.13
N ILE A 507 2.19 -10.20 4.12
CA ILE A 507 1.95 -10.97 2.89
C ILE A 507 1.26 -10.08 1.86
N ILE A 508 0.13 -9.50 2.22
CA ILE A 508 -0.73 -8.77 1.29
C ILE A 508 -0.09 -7.44 0.82
N THR A 509 0.74 -6.81 1.61
CA THR A 509 1.46 -5.59 1.19
C THR A 509 2.43 -5.88 0.04
N ASN A 510 3.03 -7.07 0.03
CA ASN A 510 3.99 -7.48 -1.01
C ASN A 510 3.32 -8.18 -2.20
N GLU A 511 2.09 -8.66 -2.01
CA GLU A 511 1.36 -9.36 -3.07
C GLU A 511 0.68 -8.37 -4.03
N LYS A 512 0.97 -8.56 -5.30
CA LYS A 512 0.37 -7.79 -6.40
C LYS A 512 -0.28 -8.74 -7.39
N LEU A 513 -1.46 -8.40 -7.88
CA LEU A 513 -2.09 -9.11 -8.97
C LEU A 513 -1.47 -8.67 -10.30
N SER A 514 -0.83 -9.58 -10.99
CA SER A 514 -0.31 -9.32 -12.32
C SER A 514 -1.43 -9.30 -13.35
N PHE A 515 -1.48 -8.26 -14.16
CA PHE A 515 -2.38 -8.22 -15.30
C PHE A 515 -1.89 -9.20 -16.38
N GLN A 516 -2.79 -10.03 -16.91
CA GLN A 516 -2.51 -10.87 -18.05
C GLN A 516 -2.85 -10.10 -19.34
N GLY A 517 -1.89 -9.96 -20.23
CA GLY A 517 -2.04 -9.28 -21.51
C GLY A 517 -0.87 -9.60 -22.42
N GLU A 518 -0.95 -9.17 -23.69
CA GLU A 518 0.15 -9.28 -24.62
C GLU A 518 1.19 -8.18 -24.33
N PRO A 519 2.41 -8.54 -23.90
CA PRO A 519 3.41 -7.55 -23.42
C PRO A 519 3.82 -6.53 -24.49
N LEU A 520 3.61 -6.85 -25.77
CA LEU A 520 4.08 -6.08 -26.92
C LEU A 520 2.99 -5.23 -27.57
N ASN A 521 1.76 -5.27 -27.07
CA ASN A 521 0.64 -4.60 -27.72
C ASN A 521 0.12 -3.40 -26.91
N GLY A 522 -0.17 -2.30 -27.60
CA GLY A 522 -0.81 -1.11 -27.05
C GLY A 522 0.07 -0.22 -26.18
N LEU A 523 -0.56 0.70 -25.47
CA LEU A 523 0.08 1.64 -24.55
C LEU A 523 0.77 0.88 -23.40
N GLN A 524 2.03 1.22 -23.13
CA GLN A 524 2.79 0.62 -22.04
C GLN A 524 2.63 1.48 -20.77
N LEU A 525 1.82 1.00 -19.81
CA LEU A 525 1.64 1.63 -18.50
C LEU A 525 2.54 0.93 -17.47
N MET A 526 3.56 1.66 -16.96
CA MET A 526 4.64 1.04 -16.20
C MET A 526 5.19 1.94 -15.09
N GLY A 527 5.85 1.33 -14.11
CA GLY A 527 6.68 2.01 -13.12
C GLY A 527 8.04 2.40 -13.69
N MET A 528 8.74 3.33 -13.02
CA MET A 528 10.03 3.83 -13.48
C MET A 528 11.09 2.71 -13.63
N LEU A 529 11.16 1.79 -12.67
CA LEU A 529 12.17 0.72 -12.69
C LEU A 529 11.87 -0.37 -13.74
N GLU A 530 10.65 -0.45 -14.21
CA GLU A 530 10.23 -1.43 -15.21
C GLU A 530 10.57 -1.01 -16.65
N THR A 531 10.97 0.26 -16.83
CA THR A 531 11.41 0.79 -18.13
C THR A 531 12.81 0.31 -18.56
N ARG A 532 13.47 -0.50 -17.73
CA ARG A 532 14.84 -0.99 -18.00
C ARG A 532 14.96 -1.62 -19.38
N VAL A 533 15.96 -1.18 -20.17
CA VAL A 533 16.28 -1.71 -21.49
C VAL A 533 15.22 -1.41 -22.57
N LEU A 534 14.10 -0.80 -22.22
CA LEU A 534 12.99 -0.53 -23.14
C LEU A 534 13.03 0.93 -23.64
N ASP A 535 12.78 1.12 -24.93
CA ASP A 535 12.76 2.42 -25.58
C ASP A 535 11.40 2.68 -26.22
N PHE A 536 10.98 3.95 -26.16
CA PHE A 536 9.71 4.41 -26.71
C PHE A 536 9.88 5.72 -27.45
N GLU A 537 9.06 5.96 -28.46
CA GLU A 537 9.05 7.23 -29.20
C GLU A 537 8.44 8.34 -28.38
N ASN A 538 7.33 8.03 -27.68
CA ASN A 538 6.61 8.95 -26.84
C ASN A 538 6.71 8.49 -25.39
N VAL A 539 7.16 9.36 -24.51
CA VAL A 539 7.35 9.08 -23.09
C VAL A 539 6.60 10.13 -22.28
N ILE A 540 5.66 9.67 -21.45
CA ILE A 540 4.90 10.49 -20.52
C ILE A 540 5.27 10.01 -19.12
N ILE A 541 5.89 10.88 -18.31
CA ILE A 541 6.29 10.54 -16.93
C ILE A 541 5.48 11.41 -15.96
N THR A 542 4.83 10.80 -14.99
CA THR A 542 4.03 11.51 -13.98
C THR A 542 4.68 11.45 -12.60
N SER A 543 4.29 12.35 -11.71
CA SER A 543 4.77 12.43 -10.32
C SER A 543 6.29 12.61 -10.22
N VAL A 544 6.88 13.41 -11.12
CA VAL A 544 8.32 13.71 -11.10
C VAL A 544 8.61 14.80 -10.06
N ASN A 545 8.34 14.46 -8.80
CA ASN A 545 8.56 15.32 -7.65
C ASN A 545 9.74 14.84 -6.81
N GLU A 546 10.34 15.73 -6.03
CA GLU A 546 11.35 15.38 -5.05
C GLU A 546 10.77 14.38 -4.02
N ASN A 547 11.57 13.44 -3.56
CA ASN A 547 11.18 12.31 -2.70
C ASN A 547 10.30 11.22 -3.34
N ILE A 548 9.84 11.41 -4.58
CA ILE A 548 9.17 10.40 -5.39
C ILE A 548 10.15 9.90 -6.47
N ILE A 549 10.72 10.79 -7.24
CA ILE A 549 11.80 10.54 -8.21
C ILE A 549 12.91 11.58 -7.98
N PRO A 550 14.02 11.21 -7.34
CA PRO A 550 14.34 9.92 -6.71
C PRO A 550 13.57 9.66 -5.42
N SER A 551 13.31 8.38 -5.13
CA SER A 551 12.65 7.99 -3.87
C SER A 551 13.60 8.12 -2.68
N SER A 552 13.14 8.80 -1.64
CA SER A 552 13.90 9.01 -0.39
C SER A 552 13.70 7.90 0.66
N SER A 553 12.97 6.81 0.32
CA SER A 553 12.68 5.77 1.29
C SER A 553 13.96 5.14 1.87
N SER A 554 14.20 5.38 3.18
CA SER A 554 15.22 4.68 3.93
C SER A 554 14.73 3.28 4.27
N GLN A 555 15.53 2.26 3.96
CA GLN A 555 15.28 0.92 4.47
C GLN A 555 15.81 0.83 5.90
N ASN A 556 15.03 0.26 6.81
CA ASN A 556 15.52 -0.05 8.15
C ASN A 556 16.64 -1.09 8.04
N SER A 557 17.72 -0.90 8.80
CA SER A 557 18.85 -1.81 8.84
C SER A 557 19.45 -1.74 10.24
N PHE A 558 19.94 -2.88 10.75
CA PHE A 558 20.74 -2.92 11.98
C PHE A 558 22.19 -2.52 11.73
N ILE A 559 22.63 -2.46 10.47
CA ILE A 559 23.96 -2.01 10.09
C ILE A 559 23.97 -0.49 9.99
N PRO A 560 24.68 0.23 10.89
CA PRO A 560 24.78 1.67 10.86
C PRO A 560 25.42 2.22 9.58
N PHE A 561 25.09 3.47 9.25
CA PHE A 561 25.55 4.12 8.01
C PHE A 561 27.08 4.17 7.86
N ASP A 562 27.80 4.45 8.93
CA ASP A 562 29.26 4.49 8.93
C ASP A 562 29.88 3.13 8.59
N ILE A 563 29.29 2.03 9.07
CA ILE A 563 29.71 0.68 8.71
C ILE A 563 29.34 0.36 7.26
N LYS A 564 28.18 0.79 6.78
CA LYS A 564 27.84 0.62 5.35
C LYS A 564 28.90 1.27 4.46
N VAL A 565 29.35 2.48 4.80
CA VAL A 565 30.42 3.16 4.05
C VAL A 565 31.75 2.43 4.16
N GLU A 566 32.15 1.99 5.36
CA GLU A 566 33.45 1.30 5.60
C GLU A 566 33.54 -0.03 4.82
N PHE A 567 32.45 -0.78 4.78
CA PHE A 567 32.42 -2.08 4.09
C PHE A 567 31.94 -2.00 2.63
N GLY A 568 31.68 -0.81 2.11
CA GLY A 568 31.22 -0.62 0.73
C GLY A 568 29.82 -1.14 0.44
N LEU A 569 28.96 -1.19 1.46
CA LEU A 569 27.52 -1.47 1.31
C LEU A 569 26.80 -0.27 0.67
N PRO A 570 25.67 -0.49 -0.02
CA PRO A 570 24.98 0.59 -0.71
C PRO A 570 24.41 1.64 0.25
N THR A 571 24.54 2.89 -0.14
CA THR A 571 24.02 4.05 0.56
C THR A 571 22.97 4.78 -0.27
N TYR A 572 22.45 5.91 0.24
CA TYR A 572 21.53 6.75 -0.55
C TYR A 572 22.15 7.31 -1.83
N LYS A 573 23.48 7.48 -1.90
CA LYS A 573 24.18 8.01 -3.09
C LYS A 573 24.09 7.05 -4.28
N GLU A 574 24.27 5.77 -4.03
CA GLU A 574 24.13 4.74 -5.04
C GLU A 574 22.67 4.65 -5.53
N LYS A 575 21.68 4.77 -4.62
CA LYS A 575 20.26 4.82 -4.98
C LYS A 575 19.94 6.00 -5.89
N ASP A 576 20.41 7.19 -5.56
CA ASP A 576 20.23 8.40 -6.38
C ASP A 576 20.82 8.22 -7.78
N ALA A 577 22.01 7.62 -7.90
CA ALA A 577 22.65 7.34 -9.19
C ALA A 577 21.86 6.32 -10.03
N ILE A 578 21.25 5.31 -9.39
CA ILE A 578 20.37 4.33 -10.06
C ILE A 578 19.14 5.04 -10.62
N TYR A 579 18.45 5.86 -9.81
CA TYR A 579 17.29 6.62 -10.28
C TYR A 579 17.65 7.61 -11.40
N SER A 580 18.79 8.30 -11.27
CA SER A 580 19.31 9.19 -12.30
C SER A 580 19.52 8.45 -13.62
N TYR A 581 20.16 7.27 -13.57
CA TYR A 581 20.35 6.44 -14.77
C TYR A 581 19.01 6.08 -15.42
N HIS A 582 18.05 5.54 -14.68
CA HIS A 582 16.77 5.12 -15.25
C HIS A 582 15.98 6.29 -15.86
N PHE A 583 15.97 7.44 -15.19
CA PHE A 583 15.30 8.64 -15.67
C PHE A 583 15.93 9.13 -16.98
N PHE A 584 17.24 9.39 -17.01
CA PHE A 584 17.90 9.93 -18.19
C PHE A 584 18.04 8.92 -19.33
N ARG A 585 18.21 7.63 -19.00
CA ARG A 585 18.23 6.54 -19.98
C ARG A 585 16.90 6.44 -20.75
N LEU A 586 15.76 6.56 -20.07
CA LEU A 586 14.44 6.52 -20.71
C LEU A 586 14.27 7.66 -21.74
N LEU A 587 14.92 8.80 -21.52
CA LEU A 587 14.85 9.96 -22.42
C LEU A 587 15.82 9.85 -23.61
N GLN A 588 16.79 8.92 -23.62
CA GLN A 588 17.85 8.88 -24.65
C GLN A 588 17.30 8.78 -26.07
N ARG A 589 16.40 7.81 -26.32
CA ARG A 589 15.88 7.51 -27.66
C ARG A 589 14.48 8.07 -27.92
N ALA A 590 13.83 8.64 -26.90
CA ALA A 590 12.52 9.24 -27.04
C ALA A 590 12.57 10.52 -27.89
N LYS A 591 11.56 10.73 -28.73
CA LYS A 591 11.38 11.93 -29.54
C LYS A 591 10.47 12.97 -28.86
N ASN A 592 9.33 12.50 -28.31
CA ASN A 592 8.39 13.33 -27.59
C ASN A 592 8.40 12.94 -26.11
N ILE A 593 8.67 13.89 -25.24
CA ILE A 593 8.88 13.68 -23.82
C ILE A 593 7.99 14.66 -23.05
N PHE A 594 7.11 14.12 -22.23
CA PHE A 594 6.20 14.89 -21.38
C PHE A 594 6.48 14.53 -19.91
N ILE A 595 6.94 15.49 -19.13
CA ILE A 595 7.29 15.31 -17.72
C ILE A 595 6.31 16.10 -16.87
N LEU A 596 5.50 15.39 -16.09
CA LEU A 596 4.48 15.99 -15.24
C LEU A 596 4.91 15.90 -13.77
N TYR A 597 4.68 17.00 -13.03
CA TYR A 597 4.94 17.04 -11.58
C TYR A 597 3.80 17.76 -10.86
N ASN A 598 3.59 17.43 -9.59
CA ASN A 598 2.61 18.09 -8.73
C ASN A 598 3.16 19.43 -8.22
N THR A 599 2.37 20.51 -8.38
CA THR A 599 2.74 21.85 -7.91
C THR A 599 2.17 22.20 -6.53
N GLU A 600 1.28 21.35 -5.99
CA GLU A 600 0.66 21.56 -4.67
C GLU A 600 1.23 20.59 -3.63
N ASN A 601 1.47 21.11 -2.44
CA ASN A 601 1.91 20.33 -1.29
C ASN A 601 0.68 19.73 -0.58
N ASP A 602 0.47 18.42 -0.70
CA ASP A 602 -0.53 17.70 0.11
C ASP A 602 0.01 17.36 1.51
N THR A 603 1.34 17.30 1.68
CA THR A 603 2.07 17.06 2.94
C THR A 603 3.40 17.78 2.90
N TYR A 604 4.04 17.99 4.05
CA TYR A 604 5.36 18.64 4.15
C TYR A 604 6.36 18.06 3.13
N GLY A 605 6.75 18.85 2.12
CA GLY A 605 7.81 18.54 1.17
C GLY A 605 7.42 17.84 -0.13
N SER A 606 6.13 17.63 -0.44
CA SER A 606 5.70 16.85 -1.62
C SER A 606 5.46 17.63 -2.92
N GLY A 607 5.50 18.96 -2.91
CA GLY A 607 5.20 19.80 -4.09
C GLY A 607 6.41 20.35 -4.84
N GLU A 608 7.63 19.99 -4.46
CA GLU A 608 8.82 20.44 -5.17
C GLU A 608 9.09 19.59 -6.41
N LYS A 609 9.43 20.26 -7.53
CA LYS A 609 9.86 19.54 -8.72
C LYS A 609 11.16 18.78 -8.44
N SER A 610 11.27 17.59 -9.01
CA SER A 610 12.47 16.76 -8.88
C SER A 610 13.73 17.49 -9.34
N ARG A 611 14.84 17.24 -8.61
CA ARG A 611 16.19 17.70 -9.02
C ARG A 611 16.57 17.23 -10.42
N PHE A 612 16.02 16.13 -10.91
CA PHE A 612 16.27 15.64 -12.28
C PHE A 612 15.65 16.54 -13.34
N ILE A 613 14.50 17.16 -13.06
CA ILE A 613 13.93 18.20 -13.94
C ILE A 613 14.88 19.38 -14.00
N SER A 614 15.38 19.86 -12.85
CA SER A 614 16.30 21.00 -12.82
C SER A 614 17.63 20.69 -13.55
N GLN A 615 18.15 19.48 -13.45
CA GLN A 615 19.30 19.03 -14.23
C GLN A 615 18.98 19.01 -15.72
N LEU A 616 17.80 18.51 -16.12
CA LEU A 616 17.40 18.46 -17.53
C LEU A 616 17.24 19.87 -18.12
N GLU A 617 16.69 20.82 -17.37
CA GLU A 617 16.59 22.25 -17.77
C GLU A 617 17.95 22.88 -18.05
N LEU A 618 18.98 22.50 -17.27
CA LEU A 618 20.36 22.98 -17.52
C LEU A 618 21.00 22.33 -18.75
N ILE A 619 20.72 21.04 -19.02
CA ILE A 619 21.31 20.31 -20.15
C ILE A 619 20.61 20.65 -21.47
N LYS A 620 19.30 20.92 -21.42
CA LYS A 620 18.44 21.17 -22.56
C LYS A 620 17.66 22.48 -22.34
N PRO A 621 18.25 23.66 -22.58
CA PRO A 621 17.58 24.93 -22.31
C PRO A 621 16.39 25.24 -23.25
N ASP A 622 16.29 24.57 -24.40
CA ASP A 622 15.23 24.78 -25.39
C ASP A 622 13.93 24.03 -25.08
N LEU A 623 13.79 23.43 -23.90
CA LEU A 623 12.55 22.74 -23.51
C LEU A 623 11.41 23.71 -23.20
N ILE A 624 10.16 23.22 -23.35
CA ILE A 624 8.95 23.97 -23.04
C ILE A 624 8.53 23.68 -21.60
N SER A 625 8.43 24.72 -20.77
CA SER A 625 7.89 24.61 -19.41
C SER A 625 6.54 25.33 -19.31
N LYS A 626 5.53 24.65 -18.77
CA LYS A 626 4.19 25.21 -18.60
C LYS A 626 3.54 24.73 -17.30
N GLN A 627 2.61 25.53 -16.79
CA GLN A 627 1.75 25.13 -15.67
C GLN A 627 0.32 25.02 -16.17
N ILE A 628 -0.38 24.01 -15.68
CA ILE A 628 -1.79 23.80 -15.96
C ILE A 628 -2.60 23.86 -14.66
N ALA A 629 -3.73 24.53 -14.73
CA ALA A 629 -4.72 24.52 -13.67
C ALA A 629 -5.96 23.75 -14.15
N PRO A 630 -6.60 22.96 -13.29
CA PRO A 630 -7.84 22.31 -13.65
C PRO A 630 -8.90 23.40 -13.96
N ARG A 631 -9.58 23.25 -15.09
CA ARG A 631 -10.68 24.13 -15.41
C ARG A 631 -11.83 23.85 -14.44
N VAL A 632 -12.08 24.76 -13.55
CA VAL A 632 -13.25 24.68 -12.68
C VAL A 632 -14.48 24.93 -13.53
N VAL A 633 -15.18 23.86 -13.89
CA VAL A 633 -16.51 24.00 -14.48
C VAL A 633 -17.45 24.34 -13.33
N THR A 634 -17.69 25.60 -13.15
CA THR A 634 -18.80 26.04 -12.29
C THR A 634 -20.10 25.75 -13.07
N GLU A 635 -20.65 24.55 -12.87
CA GLU A 635 -22.06 24.37 -13.18
C GLU A 635 -22.81 25.40 -12.34
N LYS A 636 -23.55 26.29 -13.03
CA LYS A 636 -24.57 27.06 -12.34
C LYS A 636 -25.57 26.06 -11.78
N LYS A 637 -25.38 25.69 -10.52
CA LYS A 637 -26.39 24.93 -9.80
C LYS A 637 -27.64 25.81 -9.82
N GLU A 638 -28.62 25.42 -10.60
CA GLU A 638 -29.94 25.99 -10.48
C GLU A 638 -30.35 25.88 -9.00
N GLN A 639 -30.76 26.99 -8.41
CA GLN A 639 -31.21 26.96 -7.03
C GLN A 639 -32.45 26.07 -7.00
N PRO A 640 -32.50 25.06 -6.12
CA PRO A 640 -33.65 24.20 -6.06
C PRO A 640 -34.88 25.02 -5.65
N GLU A 641 -35.88 25.01 -6.47
CA GLU A 641 -37.18 25.66 -6.20
C GLU A 641 -38.19 24.61 -5.79
N VAL A 642 -39.00 24.95 -4.80
CA VAL A 642 -40.12 24.11 -4.35
C VAL A 642 -41.43 24.86 -4.57
N ILE A 643 -42.25 24.36 -5.49
CA ILE A 643 -43.58 24.89 -5.74
C ILE A 643 -44.52 24.49 -4.56
N LYS A 644 -45.12 25.48 -3.93
CA LYS A 644 -46.09 25.27 -2.82
C LYS A 644 -47.43 24.77 -3.39
N ASN A 645 -47.48 23.49 -3.72
CA ASN A 645 -48.69 22.83 -4.14
C ASN A 645 -49.67 22.63 -2.93
N LYS A 646 -50.87 22.11 -3.18
CA LYS A 646 -51.90 21.92 -2.16
C LYS A 646 -51.39 21.12 -0.97
N GLN A 647 -50.65 20.03 -1.21
CA GLN A 647 -50.13 19.16 -0.12
C GLN A 647 -49.12 19.92 0.76
N VAL A 648 -48.22 20.70 0.18
CA VAL A 648 -47.31 21.54 0.93
C VAL A 648 -48.01 22.60 1.75
N LEU A 649 -49.04 23.25 1.18
CA LEU A 649 -49.83 24.27 1.88
C LEU A 649 -50.62 23.65 3.03
N ASP A 650 -51.22 22.51 2.83
CA ASP A 650 -52.04 21.82 3.89
C ASP A 650 -51.10 21.41 5.06
N ARG A 651 -49.90 20.87 4.75
CA ARG A 651 -48.93 20.55 5.79
C ARG A 651 -48.40 21.76 6.54
N LEU A 652 -48.18 22.90 5.83
CA LEU A 652 -47.81 24.17 6.47
C LEU A 652 -48.92 24.69 7.42
N LYS A 653 -50.21 24.54 7.07
CA LYS A 653 -51.34 24.92 7.91
C LYS A 653 -51.37 24.04 9.18
N GLU A 654 -51.16 22.75 9.04
CA GLU A 654 -51.05 21.83 10.20
C GLU A 654 -49.93 22.29 11.14
N LEU A 655 -48.74 22.51 10.63
CA LEU A 655 -47.60 22.98 11.40
C LEU A 655 -47.84 24.32 12.09
N ALA A 656 -48.58 25.22 11.42
CA ALA A 656 -48.93 26.51 12.01
C ALA A 656 -49.98 26.37 13.12
N SER A 657 -50.93 25.42 13.00
CA SER A 657 -51.91 25.15 14.03
C SER A 657 -51.33 24.54 15.29
N ASP A 658 -50.31 23.67 15.10
CA ASP A 658 -49.60 23.01 16.20
C ASP A 658 -48.59 23.92 16.89
N GLY A 659 -48.26 25.07 16.26
CA GLY A 659 -47.26 26.01 16.70
C GLY A 659 -45.86 25.73 16.11
N LEU A 660 -45.19 26.80 15.68
CA LEU A 660 -43.84 26.74 15.13
C LEU A 660 -42.83 26.99 16.23
N SER A 661 -41.92 26.04 16.44
CA SER A 661 -40.80 26.23 17.36
C SER A 661 -39.84 27.31 16.85
N HIS A 662 -39.12 27.96 17.79
CA HIS A 662 -38.07 28.94 17.45
C HIS A 662 -37.03 28.36 16.45
N SER A 663 -36.59 27.13 16.67
CA SER A 663 -35.66 26.44 15.78
C SER A 663 -36.23 26.19 14.39
N SER A 664 -37.54 25.93 14.27
CA SER A 664 -38.20 25.76 12.97
C SER A 664 -38.22 27.07 12.17
N LEU A 665 -38.54 28.18 12.84
CA LEU A 665 -38.55 29.51 12.22
C LEU A 665 -37.17 29.92 11.79
N THR A 666 -36.16 29.73 12.66
CA THR A 666 -34.76 30.02 12.35
C THR A 666 -34.27 29.20 11.15
N ASN A 667 -34.60 27.88 11.11
CA ASN A 667 -34.24 27.02 9.99
C ASN A 667 -34.86 27.51 8.67
N TYR A 668 -36.10 27.94 8.69
CA TYR A 668 -36.78 28.52 7.51
C TYR A 668 -36.09 29.79 6.99
N LEU A 669 -35.70 30.69 7.90
CA LEU A 669 -35.00 31.91 7.56
C LEU A 669 -33.62 31.68 6.93
N TYR A 670 -32.87 30.73 7.49
CA TYR A 670 -31.51 30.43 6.99
C TYR A 670 -31.48 29.54 5.75
N ASN A 671 -32.38 28.53 5.69
CA ASN A 671 -32.40 27.55 4.61
C ASN A 671 -33.82 26.98 4.40
N PRO A 672 -34.67 27.67 3.57
CA PRO A 672 -36.04 27.22 3.30
C PRO A 672 -36.12 25.80 2.74
N ILE A 673 -35.10 25.37 1.96
CA ILE A 673 -35.04 23.99 1.41
C ILE A 673 -34.80 22.96 2.50
N ALA A 674 -33.92 23.26 3.48
CA ALA A 674 -33.71 22.39 4.63
C ALA A 674 -35.00 22.28 5.48
N PHE A 675 -35.68 23.39 5.72
CA PHE A 675 -37.00 23.39 6.40
C PHE A 675 -38.01 22.52 5.64
N TYR A 676 -38.12 22.67 4.31
CA TYR A 676 -39.00 21.84 3.48
C TYR A 676 -38.71 20.36 3.67
N LYS A 677 -37.41 19.95 3.53
CA LYS A 677 -37.01 18.56 3.70
C LYS A 677 -37.35 18.03 5.10
N GLN A 678 -37.00 18.77 6.14
CA GLN A 678 -37.15 18.30 7.52
C GLN A 678 -38.61 18.36 8.06
N LYS A 679 -39.33 19.45 7.76
CA LYS A 679 -40.64 19.69 8.37
C LYS A 679 -41.81 19.29 7.47
N ILE A 680 -41.66 19.46 6.16
CA ILE A 680 -42.73 19.11 5.20
C ILE A 680 -42.59 17.65 4.77
N LEU A 681 -41.39 17.26 4.26
CA LEU A 681 -41.15 15.91 3.83
C LEU A 681 -40.80 14.95 4.98
N GLN A 682 -40.58 15.46 6.18
CA GLN A 682 -40.22 14.70 7.39
C GLN A 682 -38.96 13.84 7.18
N ILE A 683 -38.03 14.29 6.31
CA ILE A 683 -36.74 13.64 6.11
C ILE A 683 -35.89 13.99 7.32
N SER A 684 -35.60 13.00 8.16
CA SER A 684 -34.65 13.14 9.26
C SER A 684 -33.26 12.65 8.85
N GLU A 685 -32.22 13.19 9.48
CA GLU A 685 -30.90 12.60 9.42
C GLU A 685 -30.94 11.19 10.00
N LEU A 686 -30.09 10.31 9.45
CA LEU A 686 -29.96 8.95 9.98
C LEU A 686 -29.50 9.02 11.45
N ASP A 687 -30.19 8.32 12.32
CA ASP A 687 -29.77 8.16 13.70
C ASP A 687 -28.35 7.55 13.72
N LEU A 688 -27.46 8.17 14.48
CA LEU A 688 -26.13 7.63 14.75
C LEU A 688 -26.12 7.02 16.13
N VAL A 689 -25.31 5.99 16.33
CA VAL A 689 -25.10 5.42 17.66
C VAL A 689 -24.39 6.42 18.54
N GLU A 690 -25.03 6.82 19.61
CA GLU A 690 -24.48 7.71 20.64
C GLU A 690 -23.69 6.88 21.66
N GLU A 691 -22.41 6.75 21.45
CA GLU A 691 -21.52 5.96 22.33
C GLU A 691 -21.28 6.65 23.67
N THR A 692 -21.19 7.97 23.65
CA THR A 692 -21.06 8.84 24.82
C THR A 692 -22.26 9.76 24.86
N ILE A 693 -22.87 9.89 26.03
CA ILE A 693 -24.03 10.78 26.23
C ILE A 693 -23.67 12.19 25.77
N ALA A 694 -24.37 12.68 24.78
CA ALA A 694 -24.18 14.01 24.22
C ALA A 694 -24.79 15.08 25.13
N ALA A 695 -24.36 16.33 24.98
CA ALA A 695 -24.82 17.43 25.82
C ALA A 695 -26.34 17.71 25.63
N ASN A 696 -26.84 17.53 24.40
CA ASN A 696 -28.27 17.68 24.11
C ASN A 696 -29.08 16.56 24.78
N THR A 697 -28.67 15.30 24.73
CA THR A 697 -29.32 14.18 25.40
C THR A 697 -29.37 14.38 26.91
N MET A 698 -28.22 14.80 27.50
CA MET A 698 -28.15 15.16 28.92
C MET A 698 -29.12 16.31 29.26
N GLY A 699 -29.14 17.35 28.43
CA GLY A 699 -30.05 18.51 28.58
C GLY A 699 -31.51 18.10 28.57
N THR A 700 -31.91 17.32 27.57
CA THR A 700 -33.29 16.83 27.43
C THR A 700 -33.72 15.96 28.64
N VAL A 701 -32.84 15.09 29.13
CA VAL A 701 -33.12 14.26 30.33
C VAL A 701 -33.33 15.14 31.56
N ILE A 702 -32.49 16.13 31.80
CA ILE A 702 -32.65 17.04 32.95
C ILE A 702 -33.94 17.84 32.82
N HIS A 703 -34.19 18.35 31.65
CA HIS A 703 -35.35 19.17 31.30
C HIS A 703 -36.65 18.41 31.52
N ASP A 704 -36.85 17.25 30.88
CA ASP A 704 -38.05 16.43 31.07
C ASP A 704 -38.20 15.92 32.51
N THR A 705 -37.11 15.68 33.21
CA THR A 705 -37.16 15.31 34.63
C THR A 705 -37.75 16.45 35.47
N LEU A 706 -37.29 17.67 35.24
CA LEU A 706 -37.81 18.83 35.95
C LEU A 706 -39.26 19.13 35.55
N ASP A 707 -39.58 19.05 34.26
CA ASP A 707 -40.97 19.21 33.80
C ASP A 707 -41.93 18.25 34.50
N GLU A 708 -41.64 16.94 34.54
CA GLU A 708 -42.47 15.95 35.20
C GLU A 708 -42.57 16.19 36.73
N LEU A 709 -41.51 16.67 37.38
CA LEU A 709 -41.51 16.99 38.80
C LEU A 709 -42.38 18.21 39.11
N TYR A 710 -42.37 19.25 38.28
CA TYR A 710 -43.10 20.49 38.54
C TYR A 710 -44.53 20.49 38.01
N LYS A 711 -44.87 19.68 37.03
CA LYS A 711 -46.18 19.60 36.40
C LYS A 711 -47.36 19.44 37.37
N PRO A 712 -47.33 18.67 38.48
CA PRO A 712 -48.39 18.56 39.47
C PRO A 712 -48.63 19.84 40.27
N TYR A 713 -47.68 20.79 40.21
CA TYR A 713 -47.71 22.00 41.03
C TYR A 713 -47.97 23.28 40.23
N ILE A 714 -48.34 23.16 38.96
CA ILE A 714 -48.72 24.30 38.10
C ILE A 714 -49.88 25.06 38.78
N ASN A 715 -49.80 26.39 38.80
CA ASN A 715 -50.69 27.32 39.49
C ASN A 715 -50.72 27.24 41.02
N LYS A 716 -49.86 26.46 41.67
CA LYS A 716 -49.78 26.30 43.13
C LYS A 716 -48.48 26.97 43.67
N PHE A 717 -48.55 27.38 44.93
CA PHE A 717 -47.35 27.76 45.68
C PHE A 717 -46.61 26.50 46.15
N LEU A 718 -45.33 26.48 45.94
CA LEU A 718 -44.47 25.40 46.44
C LEU A 718 -44.31 25.49 47.96
N THR A 719 -44.26 24.32 48.59
CA THR A 719 -43.92 24.18 49.99
C THR A 719 -42.64 23.37 50.15
N THR A 720 -42.02 23.41 51.31
CA THR A 720 -40.84 22.58 51.64
C THR A 720 -41.14 21.10 51.48
N ASP A 721 -42.34 20.64 51.82
CA ASP A 721 -42.76 19.23 51.72
C ASP A 721 -42.90 18.79 50.24
N HIS A 722 -43.35 19.68 49.37
CA HIS A 722 -43.42 19.41 47.93
C HIS A 722 -42.02 19.16 47.39
N LEU A 723 -41.04 19.99 47.75
CA LEU A 723 -39.64 19.83 47.33
C LEU A 723 -38.96 18.61 47.94
N ASP A 724 -39.32 18.24 49.18
CA ASP A 724 -38.85 16.99 49.81
C ASP A 724 -39.40 15.76 49.09
N GLN A 725 -40.62 15.79 48.61
CA GLN A 725 -41.17 14.72 47.78
C GLN A 725 -40.43 14.66 46.43
N MET A 726 -40.23 15.79 45.76
CA MET A 726 -39.49 15.84 44.48
C MET A 726 -38.05 15.33 44.67
N ILE A 727 -37.37 15.65 45.79
CA ILE A 727 -36.03 15.16 46.12
C ILE A 727 -36.02 13.62 46.38
N LYS A 728 -37.12 13.02 46.76
CA LYS A 728 -37.21 11.56 46.84
C LYS A 728 -37.38 10.92 45.46
N ASP A 729 -38.08 11.56 44.53
CA ASP A 729 -38.53 10.99 43.26
C ASP A 729 -37.58 11.25 42.09
N TYR A 730 -36.76 12.32 42.14
CA TYR A 730 -35.95 12.74 41.00
C TYR A 730 -35.07 11.65 40.42
N GLN A 731 -34.43 10.78 41.24
CA GLN A 731 -33.49 9.78 40.76
C GLN A 731 -34.16 8.72 39.89
N SER A 732 -35.39 8.33 40.23
CA SER A 732 -36.17 7.38 39.42
C SER A 732 -36.56 8.01 38.07
N LEU A 733 -36.89 9.30 38.06
CA LEU A 733 -37.23 10.04 36.84
C LEU A 733 -36.04 10.28 35.94
N VAL A 734 -34.88 10.67 36.47
CA VAL A 734 -33.64 10.76 35.73
C VAL A 734 -33.31 9.42 35.06
N THR A 735 -33.43 8.33 35.79
CA THR A 735 -33.20 6.98 35.23
C THR A 735 -34.21 6.65 34.13
N LYS A 736 -35.53 6.95 34.35
CA LYS A 736 -36.58 6.76 33.36
C LYS A 736 -36.27 7.49 32.04
N TYR A 737 -35.83 8.74 32.12
CA TYR A 737 -35.57 9.56 30.95
C TYR A 737 -34.26 9.18 30.26
N PHE A 738 -33.22 8.73 30.98
CA PHE A 738 -32.05 8.13 30.34
C PHE A 738 -32.40 6.87 29.57
N ILE A 739 -33.25 5.99 30.10
CA ILE A 739 -33.74 4.81 29.38
C ILE A 739 -34.52 5.22 28.12
N LYS A 740 -35.33 6.29 28.20
CA LYS A 740 -36.08 6.79 27.06
C LYS A 740 -35.23 7.35 25.95
N TYR A 741 -34.24 8.20 26.26
CA TYR A 741 -33.44 8.96 25.26
C TYR A 741 -32.12 8.29 24.87
N PHE A 742 -31.41 7.72 25.83
CA PHE A 742 -30.15 7.01 25.57
C PHE A 742 -30.36 5.52 25.26
N LYS A 743 -31.62 5.03 25.43
CA LYS A 743 -32.10 3.68 25.06
C LYS A 743 -31.19 2.58 25.67
N ASN A 744 -30.53 1.73 24.83
CA ASN A 744 -29.66 0.65 25.28
C ASN A 744 -28.22 1.10 25.54
N GLY A 745 -27.94 2.40 25.61
CA GLY A 745 -26.60 2.91 25.95
C GLY A 745 -26.25 2.56 27.41
N ASP A 746 -25.02 2.17 27.65
CA ASP A 746 -24.49 1.79 28.96
C ASP A 746 -24.20 3.04 29.81
N VAL A 747 -24.96 3.25 30.88
CA VAL A 747 -24.76 4.35 31.85
C VAL A 747 -24.00 3.88 33.10
N THR A 748 -23.53 2.63 33.18
CA THR A 748 -22.95 2.06 34.39
C THR A 748 -21.45 2.25 34.50
N LYS A 749 -20.77 2.59 33.38
CA LYS A 749 -19.33 2.63 33.30
C LYS A 749 -18.80 3.88 32.57
N GLY A 750 -17.53 4.22 32.84
CA GLY A 750 -16.79 5.23 32.11
C GLY A 750 -17.40 6.62 32.13
N LYS A 751 -17.26 7.34 31.01
CA LYS A 751 -17.75 8.73 30.87
C LYS A 751 -19.27 8.83 30.98
N ASN A 752 -20.03 7.84 30.52
CA ASN A 752 -21.47 7.82 30.59
C ASN A 752 -21.98 7.77 32.04
N ARG A 753 -21.32 6.97 32.90
CA ARG A 753 -21.61 6.98 34.34
C ARG A 753 -21.38 8.34 34.96
N LEU A 754 -20.28 9.00 34.59
CA LEU A 754 -19.98 10.35 35.08
C LEU A 754 -21.11 11.33 34.67
N VAL A 755 -21.53 11.30 33.41
CA VAL A 755 -22.62 12.18 32.93
C VAL A 755 -23.94 11.86 33.63
N PHE A 756 -24.27 10.59 33.82
CA PHE A 756 -25.44 10.16 34.57
C PHE A 756 -25.43 10.68 36.01
N GLU A 757 -24.34 10.54 36.73
CA GLU A 757 -24.19 11.04 38.10
C GLU A 757 -24.19 12.57 38.18
N VAL A 758 -23.60 13.25 37.20
CA VAL A 758 -23.65 14.71 37.08
C VAL A 758 -25.10 15.18 36.88
N SER A 759 -25.85 14.52 35.99
CA SER A 759 -27.29 14.84 35.77
C SER A 759 -28.10 14.71 37.06
N ASN A 760 -27.91 13.60 37.79
CA ASN A 760 -28.55 13.41 39.10
C ASN A 760 -28.19 14.54 40.09
N ARG A 761 -26.92 14.94 40.16
CA ARG A 761 -26.46 16.03 41.00
C ARG A 761 -27.02 17.39 40.60
N PHE A 762 -27.17 17.65 39.31
CA PHE A 762 -27.74 18.88 38.79
C PHE A 762 -29.17 19.03 39.28
N VAL A 763 -30.04 18.01 39.07
CA VAL A 763 -31.43 18.04 39.48
C VAL A 763 -31.53 18.17 41.00
N LYS A 764 -30.82 17.37 41.77
CA LYS A 764 -30.82 17.44 43.26
C LYS A 764 -30.37 18.83 43.74
N ARG A 765 -29.34 19.39 43.20
CA ARG A 765 -28.84 20.70 43.59
C ARG A 765 -29.83 21.82 43.30
N PHE A 766 -30.47 21.75 42.15
CA PHE A 766 -31.51 22.70 41.75
C PHE A 766 -32.69 22.67 42.76
N LEU A 767 -33.26 21.51 43.03
CA LEU A 767 -34.33 21.35 44.00
C LEU A 767 -33.93 21.80 45.41
N SER A 768 -32.68 21.46 45.84
CA SER A 768 -32.16 21.86 47.14
C SER A 768 -31.93 23.38 47.22
N MET A 769 -31.62 24.04 46.15
CA MET A 769 -31.46 25.50 46.07
C MET A 769 -32.84 26.18 46.25
N GLU A 770 -33.89 25.73 45.57
CA GLU A 770 -35.25 26.24 45.71
C GLU A 770 -35.79 26.01 47.15
N LYS A 771 -35.52 24.83 47.74
CA LYS A 771 -35.90 24.58 49.13
C LYS A 771 -35.25 25.61 50.08
N LYS A 772 -34.00 25.94 49.88
CA LYS A 772 -33.33 26.99 50.65
C LYS A 772 -33.96 28.37 50.47
N VAL A 773 -34.44 28.68 49.26
CA VAL A 773 -35.13 29.97 48.98
C VAL A 773 -36.46 30.01 49.76
N LEU A 774 -37.22 28.93 49.73
CA LEU A 774 -38.48 28.83 50.54
C LEU A 774 -38.19 28.94 52.03
N GLN A 775 -37.12 28.29 52.54
CA GLN A 775 -36.75 28.35 53.97
C GLN A 775 -36.33 29.77 54.42
N LYS A 776 -35.89 30.63 53.50
CA LYS A 776 -35.61 32.04 53.76
C LYS A 776 -36.85 32.94 53.78
N GLY A 777 -38.04 32.36 53.65
CA GLY A 777 -39.29 33.10 53.70
C GLY A 777 -39.81 33.64 52.36
N HIS A 778 -39.19 33.28 51.23
CA HIS A 778 -39.65 33.62 49.91
C HIS A 778 -40.76 32.63 49.48
N SER A 779 -41.75 33.11 48.73
CA SER A 779 -42.78 32.23 48.12
C SER A 779 -42.53 32.04 46.65
N ILE A 780 -42.64 30.80 46.18
CA ILE A 780 -42.45 30.43 44.76
C ILE A 780 -43.78 29.88 44.26
N LYS A 781 -44.35 30.50 43.25
CA LYS A 781 -45.55 30.01 42.55
C LYS A 781 -45.15 29.54 41.15
N ILE A 782 -45.51 28.30 40.81
CA ILE A 782 -45.25 27.77 39.48
C ILE A 782 -46.38 28.22 38.56
N LEU A 783 -46.05 29.05 37.55
CA LEU A 783 -47.04 29.54 36.56
C LEU A 783 -47.17 28.59 35.37
N GLY A 784 -46.10 27.88 35.01
CA GLY A 784 -46.02 26.91 33.92
C GLY A 784 -44.75 26.11 33.99
N ALA A 785 -44.79 24.96 33.42
CA ALA A 785 -43.60 24.14 33.11
C ALA A 785 -43.57 24.05 31.59
N GLU A 786 -42.49 24.48 30.95
CA GLU A 786 -42.33 24.57 29.49
C GLU A 786 -43.48 25.42 28.82
N LEU A 787 -43.36 26.71 28.89
CA LEU A 787 -44.23 27.65 28.13
C LEU A 787 -43.67 27.93 26.74
#